data_66bfff9840bc6de73d8bae61d42a939c
#
_entry.id   66bfff9840bc6de73d8bae61d42a939c
#
_cell.length_a   1.000
_cell.length_b   1.000
_cell.length_c   1.000
_cell.angle_alpha   90.00
_cell.angle_beta   90.00
_cell.angle_gamma   90.00
#
_symmetry.space_group_name_H-M   'P 1'
#
loop_
_entity.id
_entity.type
_entity.pdbx_description
1 polymer ?
#
loop_
_entity_poly.entity_id
_entity_poly.type
_entity_poly.pdbx_seq_one_letter_code
_entity_poly.pdbx_strand_id
1 'polypeptide(L)'
;MKNFANDYKYVAFISYQRKDEEWAQWFHHQLEHYHLPTDIDYDKYRSEDDDLRNHITELRPMFLDEAELAGGSLAESIDSSLNNSRFLIVLCSPNSAKSEWVNLEVQSFIDNGRLSSIIPVILEGTPYSDDADVECFVPALKKLRGTDRELLGINAKAGKEIASVKIVAQILGVSFDSLWNRYEREKEQERKKLIEERRRLQRLESRYLAEKGRTAIAKDNNQLAIKLALRALPEDIYNIEDRPFVDEASDMLYHALQSNNTIIKQDISGTVFDAAFNPYSNIVATCGDAINLWDVATGRKIKEIPCKYKKHICYSPDGKKILATGHKDLYLYDVENNTGIKSEHQESALCYAEFNHNGILIAKVCQNEIILYDAESLNELRRCTGHTDWVMCVAFSSDGIGLVSGCRDKTLKIWNIATGESASTLELEDIPMSIAFRGSKMLIAYAGGYIGLYDFNDAPPKIFTGHTDVVKSAKFSHDAKMIISVSADKTIKLWDVETCECMKTITHDLCRYAMQCASLSPMGRYIVSSDSVMKITDLYGEDYLGVRNQIIDTENFSAPNIAFSSDAKNLFYCARKRDSNAIEYYKWDLANNRAEKYCINADRPSIDTSNSVIQSIAGMVYDIYMTPDNRYMLMDIYSDDMYVIEISSGKLIKTINIGGETHRKIFQGGKPSELLVRVGGELYLFDTITFESTKLLNINDYMMNDQVDISADNKGNIYIMESSISLFDPKDITVFVYNIATKKMIKTFKHPRSEDISDNASDIFCPRVLSPDGKFLLLNNKLWDIESETYVINLDTYDRKIRSATFSPDGKYMLTSCDDYATLWDLKTGQYFYSISHEIKNDCRVIFSPDGSKCAFSTRDGQIKVWDFIPPQHLIDKVRKHYAGVELSEAEKKSLRIE
;
A
#
# COMPACT_ATOMS: atom_id res chain seq x y z
N MET A 1 -43.34 64.40 -6.55
CA MET A 1 -42.54 63.16 -6.23
C MET A 1 -41.09 63.60 -6.15
N LYS A 2 -40.57 63.71 -4.95
CA LYS A 2 -39.16 64.04 -4.72
C LYS A 2 -38.40 62.71 -4.68
N ASN A 3 -37.38 62.59 -5.53
CA ASN A 3 -36.50 61.45 -5.54
C ASN A 3 -35.68 61.31 -4.23
N PHE A 4 -36.06 60.45 -3.37
CA PHE A 4 -35.37 60.17 -2.06
C PHE A 4 -34.04 59.53 -2.18
N ALA A 5 -33.59 59.05 -3.33
CA ALA A 5 -32.31 58.36 -3.54
C ALA A 5 -31.08 59.29 -3.40
N ASN A 6 -31.22 60.59 -3.25
CA ASN A 6 -30.08 61.52 -3.24
C ASN A 6 -29.87 62.28 -1.91
N ASP A 7 -30.63 62.00 -0.86
CA ASP A 7 -30.61 62.86 0.34
C ASP A 7 -29.48 62.44 1.34
N TYR A 8 -28.94 61.19 1.24
CA TYR A 8 -27.87 60.72 2.15
C TYR A 8 -26.65 60.29 1.38
N LYS A 9 -25.46 60.70 1.87
CA LYS A 9 -24.17 60.35 1.29
C LYS A 9 -23.70 58.95 1.77
N TYR A 10 -24.06 58.59 3.01
CA TYR A 10 -23.62 57.36 3.67
C TYR A 10 -24.85 56.52 4.05
N VAL A 11 -24.69 55.16 3.99
CA VAL A 11 -25.72 54.22 4.44
C VAL A 11 -25.86 54.30 5.96
N ALA A 12 -24.76 54.29 6.67
CA ALA A 12 -24.75 54.44 8.11
C ALA A 12 -23.47 55.15 8.59
N PHE A 13 -23.59 55.79 9.77
CA PHE A 13 -22.54 56.34 10.57
C PHE A 13 -22.29 55.34 11.74
N ILE A 14 -21.03 54.93 11.98
CA ILE A 14 -20.67 54.08 13.11
C ILE A 14 -20.10 54.94 14.23
N SER A 15 -20.86 55.05 15.30
CA SER A 15 -20.52 55.82 16.51
C SER A 15 -19.94 54.85 17.55
N TYR A 16 -18.75 55.20 18.07
CA TYR A 16 -18.05 54.35 19.02
C TYR A 16 -17.13 55.18 19.94
N GLN A 17 -16.72 54.58 21.04
CA GLN A 17 -15.71 55.13 21.91
C GLN A 17 -14.35 54.48 21.56
N ARG A 18 -13.24 55.21 21.60
CA ARG A 18 -11.90 54.77 21.16
C ARG A 18 -11.45 53.41 21.67
N LYS A 19 -11.84 53.02 22.87
CA LYS A 19 -11.53 51.70 23.41
C LYS A 19 -12.22 50.55 22.67
N ASP A 20 -13.28 50.85 21.91
CA ASP A 20 -14.06 49.90 21.13
C ASP A 20 -13.68 49.95 19.63
N GLU A 21 -12.56 50.56 19.27
CA GLU A 21 -12.08 50.78 17.91
C GLU A 21 -11.92 49.50 17.09
N GLU A 22 -11.40 48.43 17.73
CA GLU A 22 -11.25 47.14 17.06
C GLU A 22 -12.59 46.55 16.58
N TRP A 23 -13.66 46.74 17.36
CA TRP A 23 -15.01 46.38 16.99
C TRP A 23 -15.56 47.27 15.87
N ALA A 24 -15.31 48.55 15.95
CA ALA A 24 -15.77 49.52 14.97
C ALA A 24 -15.15 49.26 13.58
N GLN A 25 -13.81 49.05 13.53
CA GLN A 25 -13.11 48.73 12.29
C GLN A 25 -13.60 47.40 11.72
N TRP A 26 -13.83 46.38 12.58
CA TRP A 26 -14.33 45.10 12.13
C TRP A 26 -15.74 45.20 11.54
N PHE A 27 -16.67 45.88 12.22
CA PHE A 27 -18.03 46.09 11.68
C PHE A 27 -18.02 46.94 10.40
N HIS A 28 -17.23 48.00 10.36
CA HIS A 28 -17.09 48.82 9.17
C HIS A 28 -16.68 47.96 7.95
N HIS A 29 -15.61 47.17 8.10
CA HIS A 29 -15.12 46.28 7.05
C HIS A 29 -16.17 45.24 6.63
N GLN A 30 -16.82 44.57 7.58
CA GLN A 30 -17.82 43.55 7.30
C GLN A 30 -19.07 44.10 6.63
N LEU A 31 -19.54 45.28 7.05
CA LEU A 31 -20.75 45.91 6.49
C LEU A 31 -20.48 46.47 5.10
N GLU A 32 -19.33 47.09 4.86
CA GLU A 32 -18.97 47.60 3.53
C GLU A 32 -18.78 46.49 2.49
N HIS A 33 -18.33 45.32 2.89
CA HIS A 33 -18.11 44.15 2.00
C HIS A 33 -19.27 43.15 2.02
N TYR A 34 -20.40 43.52 2.64
CA TYR A 34 -21.56 42.64 2.68
C TYR A 34 -22.28 42.68 1.32
N HIS A 35 -22.27 41.51 0.66
CA HIS A 35 -22.96 41.33 -0.63
C HIS A 35 -24.44 41.08 -0.39
N LEU A 36 -25.28 41.97 -0.92
CA LEU A 36 -26.72 41.86 -0.78
C LEU A 36 -27.25 40.69 -1.62
N PRO A 37 -28.09 39.84 -1.05
CA PRO A 37 -28.71 38.77 -1.78
C PRO A 37 -29.58 39.24 -2.92
N THR A 38 -29.46 38.68 -4.11
CA THR A 38 -30.23 39.03 -5.31
C THR A 38 -31.59 38.34 -5.39
N ASP A 39 -31.82 37.30 -4.59
CA ASP A 39 -33.02 36.43 -4.58
C ASP A 39 -33.96 36.68 -3.43
N ILE A 40 -33.65 37.61 -2.54
CA ILE A 40 -34.61 38.05 -1.53
C ILE A 40 -35.61 39.00 -2.19
N ASP A 41 -36.88 38.65 -2.08
CA ASP A 41 -37.97 39.53 -2.46
C ASP A 41 -38.09 40.66 -1.44
N TYR A 42 -37.33 41.72 -1.71
CA TYR A 42 -37.40 42.94 -0.88
C TYR A 42 -38.75 43.64 -0.99
N ASP A 43 -39.62 43.30 -1.96
CA ASP A 43 -40.96 43.92 -2.18
C ASP A 43 -41.92 43.60 -1.05
N LYS A 44 -41.76 42.43 -0.43
CA LYS A 44 -42.56 41.98 0.72
C LYS A 44 -42.34 42.77 2.00
N TYR A 45 -41.23 43.48 2.12
CA TYR A 45 -40.80 44.19 3.33
C TYR A 45 -40.82 45.74 3.13
N ARG A 46 -41.52 46.23 2.12
CA ARG A 46 -41.65 47.66 1.82
C ARG A 46 -42.66 48.38 2.65
N SER A 47 -42.29 49.59 3.08
CA SER A 47 -43.23 50.69 3.25
C SER A 47 -43.33 51.48 1.94
N GLU A 48 -44.48 52.13 1.66
CA GLU A 48 -44.77 52.77 0.39
C GLU A 48 -43.81 53.92 -0.01
N ASP A 49 -42.87 54.30 0.85
CA ASP A 49 -41.94 55.44 0.71
C ASP A 49 -40.47 55.02 0.36
N ASP A 50 -40.19 53.79 -0.05
CA ASP A 50 -38.83 53.37 -0.13
C ASP A 50 -38.27 53.25 -1.56
N ASP A 51 -37.56 54.26 -2.03
CA ASP A 51 -36.84 54.32 -3.32
C ASP A 51 -35.44 53.74 -3.33
N LEU A 52 -35.03 53.04 -2.26
CA LEU A 52 -33.68 52.43 -2.07
C LEU A 52 -33.36 51.21 -2.96
N ARG A 53 -34.26 50.85 -3.83
CA ARG A 53 -34.26 49.56 -4.52
C ARG A 53 -33.40 49.39 -5.71
N ASN A 54 -33.15 50.45 -6.43
CA ASN A 54 -32.61 50.30 -7.77
C ASN A 54 -31.08 50.36 -7.86
N HIS A 55 -30.37 50.61 -6.74
CA HIS A 55 -28.94 50.87 -6.81
C HIS A 55 -28.08 50.28 -5.69
N ILE A 56 -28.60 49.49 -4.73
CA ILE A 56 -27.75 48.95 -3.65
C ILE A 56 -27.47 47.46 -3.89
N THR A 57 -26.38 47.17 -4.58
CA THR A 57 -25.75 45.83 -4.61
C THR A 57 -24.79 45.63 -3.41
N GLU A 58 -24.43 46.71 -2.73
CA GLU A 58 -23.49 46.75 -1.59
C GLU A 58 -23.93 47.83 -0.60
N LEU A 59 -23.66 47.59 0.71
CA LEU A 59 -23.95 48.55 1.78
C LEU A 59 -22.84 49.62 1.91
N ARG A 60 -22.46 50.23 0.81
CA ARG A 60 -21.41 51.28 0.75
C ARG A 60 -21.97 52.61 0.35
N PRO A 61 -21.38 53.74 0.78
CA PRO A 61 -20.30 53.83 1.77
C PRO A 61 -20.86 53.89 3.20
N MET A 62 -20.09 53.30 4.12
CA MET A 62 -20.23 53.45 5.57
C MET A 62 -19.31 54.56 6.07
N PHE A 63 -19.69 55.32 7.07
CA PHE A 63 -18.83 56.31 7.71
C PHE A 63 -18.39 55.82 9.08
N LEU A 64 -17.09 55.79 9.32
CA LEU A 64 -16.48 55.47 10.60
C LEU A 64 -15.95 56.76 11.22
N ASP A 65 -16.35 57.03 12.46
CA ASP A 65 -15.87 58.20 13.17
C ASP A 65 -14.41 58.03 13.62
N GLU A 66 -13.51 58.80 13.04
CA GLU A 66 -12.09 58.85 13.44
C GLU A 66 -11.79 60.09 14.34
N ALA A 67 -12.79 60.78 14.84
CA ALA A 67 -12.68 62.14 15.26
C ALA A 67 -12.33 62.43 16.70
N GLU A 68 -12.10 61.46 17.57
CA GLU A 68 -11.48 61.74 18.89
C GLU A 68 -10.02 62.27 18.80
N LEU A 69 -9.50 62.42 17.57
CA LEU A 69 -8.09 62.78 17.31
C LEU A 69 -7.78 64.23 16.97
N ALA A 70 -8.78 65.09 16.68
CA ALA A 70 -8.48 66.42 16.20
C ALA A 70 -9.43 67.53 16.73
N GLY A 71 -8.86 68.41 17.48
CA GLY A 71 -9.60 69.56 18.05
C GLY A 71 -10.04 70.56 17.02
N GLY A 72 -11.26 71.06 17.14
CA GLY A 72 -11.73 72.37 16.72
C GLY A 72 -12.30 72.55 15.32
N SER A 73 -11.80 71.98 14.23
CA SER A 73 -12.38 72.16 12.86
C SER A 73 -13.00 70.87 12.31
N LEU A 74 -12.87 69.81 13.00
CA LEU A 74 -13.40 68.48 12.66
C LEU A 74 -14.88 68.34 13.06
N ALA A 75 -15.36 69.05 14.06
CA ALA A 75 -16.73 68.97 14.55
C ALA A 75 -17.77 69.28 13.45
N GLU A 76 -17.50 70.29 12.62
CA GLU A 76 -18.39 70.66 11.48
C GLU A 76 -18.39 69.56 10.40
N SER A 77 -17.29 68.84 10.18
CA SER A 77 -17.22 67.80 9.19
C SER A 77 -17.97 66.54 9.69
N ILE A 78 -17.94 66.28 10.99
CA ILE A 78 -18.65 65.16 11.63
C ILE A 78 -20.12 65.37 11.69
N ASP A 79 -20.58 66.58 12.04
CA ASP A 79 -21.97 66.94 11.98
C ASP A 79 -22.52 66.84 10.55
N SER A 80 -21.73 67.22 9.55
CA SER A 80 -22.08 67.01 8.16
C SER A 80 -22.20 65.52 7.80
N SER A 81 -21.24 64.66 8.22
CA SER A 81 -21.28 63.23 7.92
C SER A 81 -22.42 62.54 8.66
N LEU A 82 -22.67 62.92 9.90
CA LEU A 82 -23.78 62.42 10.71
C LEU A 82 -25.14 62.74 10.07
N ASN A 83 -25.33 63.98 9.65
CA ASN A 83 -26.56 64.42 8.99
C ASN A 83 -26.74 63.80 7.59
N ASN A 84 -25.64 63.48 6.91
CA ASN A 84 -25.65 62.82 5.61
C ASN A 84 -25.64 61.27 5.69
N SER A 85 -25.79 60.69 6.88
CA SER A 85 -25.92 59.25 7.07
C SER A 85 -27.37 58.87 7.32
N ARG A 86 -27.86 57.81 6.69
CA ARG A 86 -29.23 57.31 6.85
C ARG A 86 -29.47 56.65 8.19
N PHE A 87 -28.57 55.81 8.62
CA PHE A 87 -28.61 55.09 9.91
C PHE A 87 -27.47 55.51 10.83
N LEU A 88 -27.67 55.39 12.13
CA LEU A 88 -26.67 55.55 13.15
C LEU A 88 -26.48 54.20 13.88
N ILE A 89 -25.34 53.54 13.66
CA ILE A 89 -24.94 52.34 14.39
C ILE A 89 -24.17 52.80 15.63
N VAL A 90 -24.67 52.49 16.82
CA VAL A 90 -24.04 52.89 18.08
C VAL A 90 -23.43 51.67 18.74
N LEU A 91 -22.10 51.63 18.88
CA LEU A 91 -21.43 50.57 19.59
C LEU A 91 -21.49 50.82 21.10
N CYS A 92 -22.27 49.99 21.79
CA CYS A 92 -22.62 50.17 23.21
C CYS A 92 -21.74 49.32 24.13
N SER A 93 -20.96 49.97 24.96
CA SER A 93 -20.12 49.41 26.01
C SER A 93 -20.19 50.31 27.26
N PRO A 94 -19.72 49.85 28.45
CA PRO A 94 -19.56 50.72 29.60
C PRO A 94 -18.66 51.94 29.38
N ASN A 95 -17.77 51.86 28.37
CA ASN A 95 -16.94 53.00 27.97
C ASN A 95 -17.73 53.97 27.10
N SER A 96 -18.48 53.48 26.09
CA SER A 96 -19.31 54.37 25.25
C SER A 96 -20.45 55.06 26.03
N ALA A 97 -21.00 54.37 27.04
CA ALA A 97 -22.01 54.94 27.93
C ALA A 97 -21.56 56.22 28.68
N LYS A 98 -20.26 56.38 28.92
CA LYS A 98 -19.60 57.50 29.58
C LYS A 98 -19.10 58.55 28.56
N SER A 99 -19.21 58.33 27.27
CA SER A 99 -18.72 59.22 26.20
C SER A 99 -19.73 60.33 25.94
N GLU A 100 -19.27 61.60 26.13
CA GLU A 100 -20.08 62.76 25.80
C GLU A 100 -20.33 62.85 24.28
N TRP A 101 -19.35 62.51 23.45
CA TRP A 101 -19.44 62.52 22.00
C TRP A 101 -20.51 61.56 21.49
N VAL A 102 -20.42 60.29 21.83
CA VAL A 102 -21.39 59.26 21.43
C VAL A 102 -22.79 59.67 21.88
N ASN A 103 -22.92 60.32 23.09
CA ASN A 103 -24.19 60.79 23.60
C ASN A 103 -24.73 61.96 22.71
N LEU A 104 -23.89 62.89 22.30
CA LEU A 104 -24.30 64.06 21.43
C LEU A 104 -24.75 63.58 20.03
N GLU A 105 -24.04 62.62 19.43
CA GLU A 105 -24.41 62.00 18.14
C GLU A 105 -25.76 61.31 18.21
N VAL A 106 -26.00 60.54 19.22
CA VAL A 106 -27.29 59.89 19.47
C VAL A 106 -28.39 60.92 19.70
N GLN A 107 -28.12 61.97 20.53
CA GLN A 107 -29.07 63.05 20.81
C GLN A 107 -29.44 63.79 19.56
N SER A 108 -28.46 64.07 18.66
CA SER A 108 -28.69 64.73 17.38
C SER A 108 -29.67 63.97 16.48
N PHE A 109 -29.49 62.62 16.41
CA PHE A 109 -30.43 61.77 15.65
C PHE A 109 -31.84 61.78 16.25
N ILE A 110 -31.97 61.80 17.58
CA ILE A 110 -33.24 61.85 18.30
C ILE A 110 -33.94 63.21 18.01
N ASP A 111 -33.22 64.32 18.16
CA ASP A 111 -33.72 65.67 18.00
C ASP A 111 -34.17 65.96 16.57
N ASN A 112 -33.52 65.35 15.57
CA ASN A 112 -33.91 65.40 14.17
C ASN A 112 -35.05 64.41 13.82
N GLY A 113 -35.68 63.75 14.79
CA GLY A 113 -36.82 62.86 14.58
C GLY A 113 -36.47 61.47 14.00
N ARG A 114 -35.18 61.10 13.99
CA ARG A 114 -34.63 59.95 13.32
C ARG A 114 -34.38 58.80 14.28
N LEU A 115 -35.17 58.65 15.34
CA LEU A 115 -35.02 57.61 16.37
C LEU A 115 -35.07 56.17 15.79
N SER A 116 -35.94 55.94 14.79
CA SER A 116 -36.10 54.61 14.15
C SER A 116 -34.87 54.21 13.33
N SER A 117 -33.99 55.15 13.04
CA SER A 117 -32.74 54.91 12.28
C SER A 117 -31.53 54.68 13.18
N ILE A 118 -31.70 54.59 14.52
CA ILE A 118 -30.63 54.29 15.46
C ILE A 118 -30.60 52.81 15.71
N ILE A 119 -29.41 52.18 15.55
CA ILE A 119 -29.14 50.75 15.72
C ILE A 119 -28.12 50.56 16.86
N PRO A 120 -28.59 50.37 18.11
CA PRO A 120 -27.66 50.07 19.20
C PRO A 120 -27.08 48.66 19.08
N VAL A 121 -25.75 48.49 19.22
CA VAL A 121 -25.04 47.24 19.18
C VAL A 121 -24.29 47.02 20.50
N ILE A 122 -24.74 46.06 21.34
CA ILE A 122 -24.23 45.84 22.67
C ILE A 122 -22.97 44.96 22.54
N LEU A 123 -21.81 45.56 22.77
CA LEU A 123 -20.50 44.87 22.82
C LEU A 123 -20.28 44.26 24.19
N GLU A 124 -20.52 45.05 25.24
CA GLU A 124 -20.31 44.70 26.64
C GLU A 124 -21.30 45.48 27.53
N GLY A 125 -21.51 45.01 28.74
CA GLY A 125 -22.43 45.70 29.68
C GLY A 125 -23.89 45.23 29.55
N THR A 126 -24.79 45.97 30.17
CA THR A 126 -26.23 45.69 30.23
C THR A 126 -26.98 47.02 29.99
N PRO A 127 -27.84 47.07 28.97
CA PRO A 127 -28.63 48.29 28.70
C PRO A 127 -29.65 48.58 29.82
N TYR A 128 -29.87 49.85 30.08
CA TYR A 128 -30.79 50.30 31.11
C TYR A 128 -30.49 49.86 32.54
N SER A 129 -29.22 49.56 32.84
CA SER A 129 -28.78 49.23 34.18
C SER A 129 -28.77 50.44 35.10
N ASP A 130 -29.01 50.19 36.39
CA ASP A 130 -28.87 51.24 37.42
C ASP A 130 -27.41 51.30 37.94
N ASP A 131 -26.62 50.30 37.64
CA ASP A 131 -25.17 50.26 37.94
C ASP A 131 -24.38 50.93 36.81
N ALA A 132 -23.69 52.02 37.12
CA ALA A 132 -22.95 52.84 36.17
C ALA A 132 -21.71 52.14 35.55
N ASP A 133 -21.20 51.04 36.18
CA ASP A 133 -20.04 50.29 35.70
C ASP A 133 -20.45 49.16 34.73
N VAL A 134 -21.74 48.83 34.71
CA VAL A 134 -22.31 47.81 33.83
C VAL A 134 -23.19 48.42 32.74
N GLU A 135 -23.68 49.64 32.91
CA GLU A 135 -24.52 50.35 31.95
C GLU A 135 -23.79 50.58 30.61
N CYS A 136 -24.37 50.22 29.51
CA CYS A 136 -23.78 50.35 28.21
C CYS A 136 -24.50 51.35 27.26
N PHE A 137 -25.70 51.84 27.65
CA PHE A 137 -26.40 52.85 26.86
C PHE A 137 -26.05 54.27 27.31
N VAL A 138 -25.78 55.13 26.36
CA VAL A 138 -25.59 56.57 26.64
C VAL A 138 -26.83 57.19 27.23
N PRO A 139 -26.70 58.32 27.95
CA PRO A 139 -27.83 58.98 28.61
C PRO A 139 -28.99 59.30 27.68
N ALA A 140 -28.75 59.66 26.42
CA ALA A 140 -29.79 59.88 25.44
C ALA A 140 -30.66 58.67 25.14
N LEU A 141 -30.08 57.45 25.03
CA LEU A 141 -30.81 56.20 24.92
C LEU A 141 -31.46 55.75 26.20
N LYS A 142 -30.78 55.96 27.36
CA LYS A 142 -31.30 55.58 28.69
C LYS A 142 -32.61 56.30 29.05
N LYS A 143 -32.79 57.56 28.60
CA LYS A 143 -34.05 58.34 28.78
C LYS A 143 -35.28 57.72 28.11
N LEU A 144 -35.09 56.77 27.16
CA LEU A 144 -36.18 56.08 26.47
C LEU A 144 -36.74 54.87 27.22
N ARG A 145 -36.15 54.50 28.35
CA ARG A 145 -36.58 53.37 29.19
C ARG A 145 -38.05 53.49 29.59
N GLY A 146 -38.83 52.46 29.38
CA GLY A 146 -40.23 52.41 29.72
C GLY A 146 -41.17 53.25 28.88
N THR A 147 -40.69 53.84 27.80
CA THR A 147 -41.53 54.55 26.81
C THR A 147 -41.85 53.59 25.64
N ASP A 148 -42.92 53.96 24.87
CA ASP A 148 -43.27 53.28 23.61
C ASP A 148 -42.16 53.40 22.53
N ARG A 149 -41.09 54.13 22.79
CA ARG A 149 -39.92 54.36 21.93
C ARG A 149 -38.66 53.72 22.47
N GLU A 150 -38.77 52.79 23.39
CA GLU A 150 -37.63 52.06 23.96
C GLU A 150 -36.91 51.22 22.86
N LEU A 151 -35.60 51.38 22.71
CA LEU A 151 -34.82 50.66 21.77
C LEU A 151 -34.19 49.40 22.38
N LEU A 152 -34.31 48.28 21.66
CA LEU A 152 -33.63 47.03 21.99
C LEU A 152 -32.31 46.97 21.22
N GLY A 153 -31.21 46.79 21.95
CA GLY A 153 -29.88 46.65 21.31
C GLY A 153 -29.59 45.27 20.70
N ILE A 154 -28.87 45.24 19.63
CA ILE A 154 -28.34 44.01 19.04
C ILE A 154 -27.20 43.47 19.93
N ASN A 155 -27.32 42.29 20.50
CA ASN A 155 -26.31 41.71 21.36
C ASN A 155 -25.16 41.08 20.52
N ALA A 156 -23.99 41.72 20.50
CA ALA A 156 -22.80 41.26 19.79
C ALA A 156 -21.98 40.22 20.61
N LYS A 157 -22.27 40.05 21.91
CA LYS A 157 -21.62 39.00 22.74
C LYS A 157 -21.91 37.57 22.24
N ALA A 158 -23.05 37.38 21.54
CA ALA A 158 -23.42 36.09 20.94
C ALA A 158 -22.60 35.75 19.69
N GLY A 159 -21.82 36.69 19.15
CA GLY A 159 -20.96 36.52 17.98
C GLY A 159 -20.99 37.75 17.07
N LYS A 160 -19.81 38.20 16.65
CA LYS A 160 -19.63 39.36 15.75
C LYS A 160 -20.42 39.21 14.44
N GLU A 161 -20.38 37.99 13.84
CA GLU A 161 -21.06 37.69 12.56
C GLU A 161 -22.58 37.74 12.68
N ILE A 162 -23.13 37.15 13.77
CA ILE A 162 -24.57 37.22 14.04
C ILE A 162 -25.04 38.66 14.19
N ALA A 163 -24.25 39.49 14.88
CA ALA A 163 -24.53 40.89 15.07
C ALA A 163 -24.50 41.67 13.73
N SER A 164 -23.52 41.41 12.85
CA SER A 164 -23.45 42.07 11.54
C SER A 164 -24.66 41.74 10.69
N VAL A 165 -25.10 40.48 10.62
CA VAL A 165 -26.30 40.10 9.86
C VAL A 165 -27.57 40.72 10.47
N LYS A 166 -27.67 40.87 11.80
CA LYS A 166 -28.78 41.60 12.43
C LYS A 166 -28.80 43.08 12.10
N ILE A 167 -27.62 43.73 12.05
CA ILE A 167 -27.49 45.11 11.60
C ILE A 167 -28.00 45.27 10.18
N VAL A 168 -27.52 44.38 9.28
CA VAL A 168 -27.94 44.35 7.86
C VAL A 168 -29.47 44.14 7.74
N ALA A 169 -30.02 43.19 8.49
CA ALA A 169 -31.45 42.91 8.51
C ALA A 169 -32.25 44.14 8.91
N GLN A 170 -31.79 44.91 9.90
CA GLN A 170 -32.43 46.13 10.36
C GLN A 170 -32.29 47.27 9.35
N ILE A 171 -31.12 47.45 8.70
CA ILE A 171 -30.90 48.41 7.63
C ILE A 171 -31.84 48.15 6.44
N LEU A 172 -31.99 46.88 6.07
CA LEU A 172 -32.81 46.47 4.92
C LEU A 172 -34.29 46.31 5.24
N GLY A 173 -34.68 46.30 6.54
CA GLY A 173 -36.06 46.08 6.94
C GLY A 173 -36.56 44.64 6.69
N VAL A 174 -35.65 43.65 6.64
CA VAL A 174 -35.97 42.22 6.40
C VAL A 174 -35.81 41.38 7.65
N SER A 175 -36.39 40.17 7.66
CA SER A 175 -36.25 39.30 8.82
C SER A 175 -34.80 38.76 8.96
N PHE A 176 -34.28 38.73 10.19
CA PHE A 176 -32.96 38.17 10.46
C PHE A 176 -32.83 36.73 9.97
N ASP A 177 -33.81 35.87 10.21
CA ASP A 177 -33.76 34.46 9.86
C ASP A 177 -33.61 34.23 8.36
N SER A 178 -34.24 35.08 7.53
CA SER A 178 -34.10 34.96 6.06
C SER A 178 -32.68 35.27 5.59
N LEU A 179 -32.04 36.28 6.17
CA LEU A 179 -30.64 36.62 5.86
C LEU A 179 -29.66 35.64 6.47
N TRP A 180 -29.88 35.21 7.74
CA TRP A 180 -28.98 34.33 8.44
C TRP A 180 -28.89 32.94 7.79
N ASN A 181 -30.04 32.33 7.47
CA ASN A 181 -30.06 31.00 6.82
C ASN A 181 -29.39 31.01 5.43
N ARG A 182 -29.37 32.16 4.78
CA ARG A 182 -28.67 32.31 3.52
C ARG A 182 -27.16 32.48 3.75
N TYR A 183 -26.77 33.37 4.64
CA TYR A 183 -25.38 33.61 5.02
C TYR A 183 -24.68 32.31 5.41
N GLU A 184 -25.35 31.48 6.25
CA GLU A 184 -24.83 30.15 6.60
C GLU A 184 -24.70 29.23 5.38
N ARG A 185 -25.69 29.24 4.48
CA ARG A 185 -25.62 28.42 3.25
C ARG A 185 -24.49 28.88 2.32
N GLU A 186 -24.31 30.16 2.13
CA GLU A 186 -23.22 30.69 1.30
C GLU A 186 -21.85 30.37 1.92
N LYS A 187 -21.70 30.56 3.22
CA LYS A 187 -20.46 30.24 3.95
C LYS A 187 -20.15 28.75 3.91
N GLU A 188 -21.15 27.89 4.04
CA GLU A 188 -20.99 26.45 3.90
C GLU A 188 -20.65 26.03 2.46
N GLN A 189 -21.22 26.69 1.45
CA GLN A 189 -20.86 26.48 0.04
C GLN A 189 -19.41 26.91 -0.24
N GLU A 190 -19.00 28.05 0.30
CA GLU A 190 -17.64 28.56 0.17
C GLU A 190 -16.64 27.64 0.86
N ARG A 191 -16.96 27.19 2.06
CA ARG A 191 -16.19 26.18 2.78
C ARG A 191 -16.06 24.87 1.97
N LYS A 192 -17.17 24.39 1.39
CA LYS A 192 -17.16 23.20 0.52
C LYS A 192 -16.27 23.41 -0.71
N LYS A 193 -16.34 24.56 -1.37
CA LYS A 193 -15.49 24.89 -2.53
C LYS A 193 -14.00 24.91 -2.14
N LEU A 194 -13.66 25.52 -1.01
CA LEU A 194 -12.28 25.55 -0.49
C LEU A 194 -11.75 24.15 -0.16
N ILE A 195 -12.59 23.31 0.47
CA ILE A 195 -12.24 21.91 0.76
C ILE A 195 -12.04 21.14 -0.55
N GLU A 196 -12.91 21.32 -1.53
CA GLU A 196 -12.81 20.65 -2.83
C GLU A 196 -11.56 21.08 -3.61
N GLU A 197 -11.23 22.36 -3.63
CA GLU A 197 -10.02 22.89 -4.27
C GLU A 197 -8.76 22.38 -3.56
N ARG A 198 -8.73 22.39 -2.23
CA ARG A 198 -7.63 21.79 -1.45
C ARG A 198 -7.44 20.31 -1.80
N ARG A 199 -8.53 19.54 -1.87
CA ARG A 199 -8.50 18.13 -2.24
C ARG A 199 -8.02 17.91 -3.66
N ARG A 200 -8.41 18.78 -4.60
CA ARG A 200 -7.94 18.75 -5.97
C ARG A 200 -6.42 18.93 -6.04
N LEU A 201 -5.88 19.92 -5.33
CA LEU A 201 -4.44 20.16 -5.26
C LEU A 201 -3.70 18.98 -4.62
N GLN A 202 -4.22 18.42 -3.54
CA GLN A 202 -3.65 17.24 -2.90
C GLN A 202 -3.65 15.99 -3.81
N ARG A 203 -4.71 15.78 -4.62
CA ARG A 203 -4.71 14.70 -5.62
C ARG A 203 -3.65 14.90 -6.68
N LEU A 204 -3.46 16.11 -7.17
CA LEU A 204 -2.43 16.43 -8.16
C LEU A 204 -1.03 16.19 -7.59
N GLU A 205 -0.77 16.61 -6.35
CA GLU A 205 0.48 16.34 -5.65
C GLU A 205 0.72 14.84 -5.49
N SER A 206 -0.29 14.08 -5.04
CA SER A 206 -0.18 12.63 -4.85
C SER A 206 0.13 11.89 -6.18
N ARG A 207 -0.51 12.29 -7.28
CA ARG A 207 -0.21 11.74 -8.62
C ARG A 207 1.20 12.09 -9.09
N TYR A 208 1.64 13.31 -8.85
CA TYR A 208 3.01 13.71 -9.14
C TYR A 208 4.03 12.85 -8.38
N LEU A 209 3.80 12.63 -7.07
CA LEU A 209 4.65 11.78 -6.24
C LEU A 209 4.63 10.33 -6.73
N ALA A 210 3.48 9.82 -7.13
CA ALA A 210 3.34 8.47 -7.69
C ALA A 210 4.16 8.31 -8.98
N GLU A 211 4.11 9.27 -9.88
CA GLU A 211 4.89 9.23 -11.13
C GLU A 211 6.40 9.30 -10.87
N LYS A 212 6.83 10.14 -9.92
CA LYS A 212 8.22 10.16 -9.48
C LYS A 212 8.67 8.84 -8.86
N GLY A 213 7.79 8.21 -8.09
CA GLY A 213 8.03 6.88 -7.53
C GLY A 213 8.16 5.80 -8.61
N ARG A 214 7.30 5.78 -9.63
CA ARG A 214 7.44 4.88 -10.79
C ARG A 214 8.80 5.08 -11.50
N THR A 215 9.21 6.33 -11.65
CA THR A 215 10.53 6.64 -12.19
C THR A 215 11.66 6.12 -11.29
N ALA A 216 11.48 6.14 -9.97
CA ALA A 216 12.43 5.59 -9.02
C ALA A 216 12.49 4.06 -9.11
N ILE A 217 11.36 3.36 -9.24
CA ILE A 217 11.30 1.90 -9.48
C ILE A 217 12.05 1.53 -10.76
N ALA A 218 11.81 2.24 -11.86
CA ALA A 218 12.49 2.01 -13.13
C ALA A 218 14.02 2.19 -13.06
N LYS A 219 14.50 2.96 -12.06
CA LYS A 219 15.92 3.12 -11.72
C LYS A 219 16.38 2.19 -10.59
N ASP A 220 15.55 1.21 -10.22
CA ASP A 220 15.80 0.25 -9.14
C ASP A 220 16.03 0.92 -7.77
N ASN A 221 15.41 2.08 -7.56
CA ASN A 221 15.43 2.81 -6.27
C ASN A 221 14.08 2.68 -5.57
N ASN A 222 13.78 1.46 -5.14
CA ASN A 222 12.50 1.11 -4.52
C ASN A 222 12.29 1.79 -3.17
N GLN A 223 13.36 2.05 -2.42
CA GLN A 223 13.28 2.76 -1.15
C GLN A 223 12.76 4.20 -1.32
N LEU A 224 13.24 4.92 -2.34
CA LEU A 224 12.72 6.24 -2.66
C LEU A 224 11.25 6.15 -3.10
N ALA A 225 10.90 5.14 -3.90
CA ALA A 225 9.52 4.93 -4.32
C ALA A 225 8.58 4.69 -3.14
N ILE A 226 8.99 3.88 -2.14
CA ILE A 226 8.21 3.65 -0.91
C ILE A 226 8.01 4.94 -0.13
N LYS A 227 9.07 5.76 0.06
CA LYS A 227 8.97 7.07 0.74
C LYS A 227 7.97 7.99 0.04
N LEU A 228 8.04 8.06 -1.30
CA LEU A 228 7.13 8.87 -2.12
C LEU A 228 5.70 8.38 -2.04
N ALA A 229 5.49 7.05 -2.03
CA ALA A 229 4.19 6.45 -1.88
C ALA A 229 3.56 6.77 -0.51
N LEU A 230 4.31 6.60 0.57
CA LEU A 230 3.84 6.91 1.92
C LEU A 230 3.50 8.39 2.11
N ARG A 231 4.21 9.30 1.43
CA ARG A 231 3.88 10.72 1.41
C ARG A 231 2.64 11.04 0.57
N ALA A 232 2.42 10.28 -0.51
CA ALA A 232 1.29 10.45 -1.42
C ALA A 232 -0.03 9.89 -0.88
N LEU A 233 0.04 8.87 0.00
CA LEU A 233 -1.12 8.19 0.56
C LEU A 233 -1.59 8.86 1.86
N PRO A 234 -2.92 8.87 2.16
CA PRO A 234 -3.47 9.34 3.42
C PRO A 234 -2.98 8.48 4.60
N GLU A 235 -3.08 9.01 5.82
CA GLU A 235 -2.83 8.22 7.03
C GLU A 235 -3.94 7.19 7.24
N ASP A 236 -5.19 7.61 7.09
CA ASP A 236 -6.37 6.75 7.11
C ASP A 236 -7.15 6.93 5.78
N ILE A 237 -7.20 5.86 4.98
CA ILE A 237 -7.90 5.84 3.68
C ILE A 237 -9.41 6.05 3.81
N TYR A 238 -9.97 5.83 4.99
CA TYR A 238 -11.39 5.99 5.28
C TYR A 238 -11.75 7.34 5.89
N ASN A 239 -10.76 8.16 6.24
CA ASN A 239 -10.98 9.49 6.77
C ASN A 239 -11.14 10.52 5.66
N ILE A 240 -12.35 11.10 5.56
CA ILE A 240 -12.66 12.10 4.54
C ILE A 240 -11.87 13.40 4.75
N GLU A 241 -11.45 13.73 5.97
CA GLU A 241 -10.70 14.96 6.27
C GLU A 241 -9.22 14.86 5.96
N ASP A 242 -8.71 13.65 5.80
CA ASP A 242 -7.33 13.38 5.41
C ASP A 242 -7.07 13.65 3.92
N ARG A 243 -5.81 13.51 3.51
CA ARG A 243 -5.42 13.56 2.09
C ARG A 243 -6.25 12.56 1.28
N PRO A 244 -6.76 12.94 0.10
CA PRO A 244 -7.50 12.01 -0.75
C PRO A 244 -6.61 10.82 -1.14
N PHE A 245 -7.17 9.63 -1.05
CA PHE A 245 -6.53 8.43 -1.58
C PHE A 245 -6.38 8.55 -3.10
N VAL A 246 -5.24 8.09 -3.61
CA VAL A 246 -4.90 8.06 -5.04
C VAL A 246 -4.38 6.67 -5.36
N ASP A 247 -5.08 5.97 -6.21
CA ASP A 247 -4.81 4.61 -6.63
C ASP A 247 -3.41 4.43 -7.25
N GLU A 248 -2.95 5.39 -8.04
CA GLU A 248 -1.61 5.36 -8.63
C GLU A 248 -0.50 5.32 -7.56
N ALA A 249 -0.73 5.93 -6.39
CA ALA A 249 0.23 5.92 -5.28
C ALA A 249 0.23 4.58 -4.54
N SER A 250 -0.93 3.96 -4.38
CA SER A 250 -1.09 2.65 -3.77
C SER A 250 -0.49 1.54 -4.65
N ASP A 251 -0.79 1.59 -5.94
CA ASP A 251 -0.23 0.68 -6.94
C ASP A 251 1.31 0.77 -6.97
N MET A 252 1.83 1.99 -6.97
CA MET A 252 3.28 2.24 -6.89
C MET A 252 3.88 1.67 -5.59
N LEU A 253 3.22 1.85 -4.43
CA LEU A 253 3.68 1.28 -3.17
C LEU A 253 3.78 -0.24 -3.28
N TYR A 254 2.73 -0.88 -3.80
CA TYR A 254 2.70 -2.33 -3.95
C TYR A 254 3.81 -2.83 -4.89
N HIS A 255 4.00 -2.21 -6.04
CA HIS A 255 5.08 -2.56 -6.96
C HIS A 255 6.47 -2.31 -6.37
N ALA A 256 6.67 -1.21 -5.64
CA ALA A 256 7.92 -0.95 -4.95
C ALA A 256 8.24 -2.01 -3.88
N LEU A 257 7.23 -2.51 -3.18
CA LEU A 257 7.36 -3.58 -2.19
C LEU A 257 7.67 -4.93 -2.83
N GLN A 258 7.02 -5.27 -3.94
CA GLN A 258 7.29 -6.52 -4.69
C GLN A 258 8.70 -6.56 -5.27
N SER A 259 9.17 -5.43 -5.77
CA SER A 259 10.52 -5.32 -6.35
C SER A 259 11.60 -5.16 -5.29
N ASN A 260 11.22 -4.97 -4.01
CA ASN A 260 12.14 -4.52 -2.97
C ASN A 260 12.74 -5.67 -2.16
N ASN A 261 13.60 -6.47 -2.80
CA ASN A 261 14.56 -7.31 -2.08
C ASN A 261 15.86 -6.56 -1.72
N THR A 262 16.02 -5.31 -2.17
CA THR A 262 17.24 -4.54 -1.99
C THR A 262 16.97 -3.33 -1.10
N ILE A 263 17.45 -3.36 0.16
CA ILE A 263 17.29 -2.27 1.13
C ILE A 263 18.18 -1.08 0.78
N ILE A 264 19.37 -1.34 0.24
CA ILE A 264 20.35 -0.30 -0.11
C ILE A 264 20.94 -0.60 -1.47
N LYS A 265 20.77 0.34 -2.38
CA LYS A 265 21.55 0.48 -3.58
C LYS A 265 22.16 1.88 -3.53
N GLN A 266 23.38 1.99 -3.06
CA GLN A 266 24.03 3.28 -3.00
C GLN A 266 25.18 3.28 -4.02
N ASP A 267 25.09 4.19 -4.99
CA ASP A 267 26.25 4.60 -5.77
C ASP A 267 27.23 5.28 -4.80
N ILE A 268 28.06 4.47 -4.16
CA ILE A 268 29.18 4.96 -3.41
C ILE A 268 30.13 5.50 -4.49
N SER A 269 30.52 6.77 -4.37
CA SER A 269 31.59 7.32 -5.19
C SER A 269 32.90 6.60 -4.81
N GLY A 270 33.12 5.43 -5.40
CA GLY A 270 34.26 4.57 -5.11
C GLY A 270 33.93 3.09 -5.20
N THR A 271 34.90 2.26 -5.55
CA THR A 271 34.74 0.81 -5.66
C THR A 271 34.64 0.15 -4.27
N VAL A 272 33.61 -0.67 -4.04
CA VAL A 272 33.53 -1.55 -2.87
C VAL A 272 34.04 -2.94 -3.28
N PHE A 273 35.10 -3.38 -2.62
CA PHE A 273 35.72 -4.68 -2.92
C PHE A 273 35.17 -5.80 -2.04
N ASP A 274 34.89 -5.51 -0.76
CA ASP A 274 34.41 -6.54 0.18
C ASP A 274 33.56 -5.92 1.28
N ALA A 275 32.73 -6.77 1.94
CA ALA A 275 31.82 -6.37 3.00
C ALA A 275 31.64 -7.48 4.04
N ALA A 276 31.56 -7.08 5.31
CA ALA A 276 31.36 -8.00 6.42
C ALA A 276 30.34 -7.46 7.43
N PHE A 277 29.47 -8.34 7.94
CA PHE A 277 28.60 -8.03 9.07
C PHE A 277 29.35 -8.09 10.40
N ASN A 278 29.00 -7.19 11.31
CA ASN A 278 29.34 -7.33 12.71
C ASN A 278 28.64 -8.58 13.27
N PRO A 279 29.36 -9.48 14.02
CA PRO A 279 28.78 -10.73 14.53
C PRO A 279 27.58 -10.57 15.47
N TYR A 280 27.38 -9.41 16.09
CA TYR A 280 26.38 -9.18 17.13
C TYR A 280 25.39 -8.08 16.83
N SER A 281 25.54 -7.36 15.69
CA SER A 281 24.68 -6.24 15.34
C SER A 281 24.38 -6.20 13.85
N ASN A 282 23.36 -5.42 13.47
CA ASN A 282 23.02 -5.15 12.07
C ASN A 282 23.89 -4.03 11.45
N ILE A 283 25.18 -4.00 11.78
CA ILE A 283 26.13 -3.07 11.20
C ILE A 283 26.98 -3.81 10.17
N VAL A 284 27.13 -3.21 9.00
CA VAL A 284 27.99 -3.72 7.92
C VAL A 284 29.20 -2.79 7.78
N ALA A 285 30.37 -3.40 7.70
CA ALA A 285 31.59 -2.72 7.29
C ALA A 285 31.90 -3.04 5.83
N THR A 286 32.25 -2.03 5.04
CA THR A 286 32.67 -2.16 3.64
C THR A 286 34.04 -1.59 3.46
N CYS A 287 34.83 -2.14 2.54
CA CYS A 287 36.13 -1.62 2.20
C CYS A 287 36.28 -1.32 0.71
N GLY A 288 37.13 -0.34 0.42
CA GLY A 288 37.42 0.17 -0.92
C GLY A 288 38.34 1.39 -0.85
N ASP A 289 37.83 2.52 -1.26
CA ASP A 289 38.54 3.82 -1.13
C ASP A 289 38.54 4.34 0.32
N ALA A 290 37.63 3.84 1.14
CA ALA A 290 37.56 4.03 2.59
C ALA A 290 36.91 2.79 3.22
N ILE A 291 37.02 2.65 4.55
CA ILE A 291 36.18 1.71 5.29
C ILE A 291 34.93 2.48 5.74
N ASN A 292 33.75 2.03 5.32
CA ASN A 292 32.48 2.63 5.70
C ASN A 292 31.66 1.67 6.57
N LEU A 293 31.08 2.21 7.65
CA LEU A 293 30.14 1.47 8.51
C LEU A 293 28.72 1.91 8.18
N TRP A 294 27.80 0.94 8.03
CA TRP A 294 26.44 1.13 7.61
C TRP A 294 25.48 0.49 8.61
N ASP A 295 24.44 1.19 8.96
CA ASP A 295 23.28 0.62 9.65
C ASP A 295 22.37 -0.02 8.60
N VAL A 296 22.16 -1.32 8.71
CA VAL A 296 21.39 -2.09 7.73
C VAL A 296 19.91 -1.78 7.78
N ALA A 297 19.36 -1.50 8.97
CA ALA A 297 17.93 -1.22 9.12
C ALA A 297 17.53 0.13 8.50
N THR A 298 18.40 1.13 8.63
CA THR A 298 18.14 2.50 8.13
C THR A 298 18.79 2.79 6.78
N GLY A 299 19.73 1.96 6.36
CA GLY A 299 20.54 2.21 5.16
C GLY A 299 21.53 3.37 5.26
N ARG A 300 21.69 3.95 6.44
CA ARG A 300 22.55 5.13 6.63
C ARG A 300 23.99 4.77 6.90
N LYS A 301 24.91 5.54 6.31
CA LYS A 301 26.31 5.50 6.67
C LYS A 301 26.48 6.07 8.08
N ILE A 302 26.95 5.23 9.01
CA ILE A 302 27.22 5.60 10.41
C ILE A 302 28.57 6.32 10.50
N LYS A 303 29.57 5.80 9.77
CA LYS A 303 30.95 6.25 9.92
C LYS A 303 31.77 5.98 8.68
N GLU A 304 32.74 6.86 8.43
CA GLU A 304 33.78 6.68 7.42
C GLU A 304 35.14 6.68 8.11
N ILE A 305 35.96 5.65 7.86
CA ILE A 305 37.32 5.52 8.40
C ILE A 305 38.27 5.66 7.21
N PRO A 306 39.13 6.70 7.20
CA PRO A 306 40.04 6.93 6.10
C PRO A 306 41.07 5.79 5.98
N CYS A 307 40.88 4.90 5.05
CA CYS A 307 41.80 3.79 4.82
C CYS A 307 41.66 3.32 3.35
N LYS A 308 42.57 3.76 2.47
CA LYS A 308 42.51 3.58 1.03
C LYS A 308 42.96 2.19 0.55
N TYR A 309 42.35 1.73 -0.53
CA TYR A 309 42.76 0.55 -1.32
C TYR A 309 42.77 -0.77 -0.52
N LYS A 310 41.76 -0.98 0.34
CA LYS A 310 41.53 -2.25 0.99
C LYS A 310 40.67 -3.15 0.14
N LYS A 311 41.08 -4.43 0.02
CA LYS A 311 40.43 -5.41 -0.85
C LYS A 311 39.66 -6.48 -0.08
N HIS A 312 39.94 -6.67 1.21
CA HIS A 312 39.25 -7.60 2.07
C HIS A 312 39.01 -6.99 3.44
N ILE A 313 37.89 -7.34 4.07
CA ILE A 313 37.47 -6.84 5.38
C ILE A 313 36.79 -7.94 6.19
N CYS A 314 37.09 -8.03 7.47
CA CYS A 314 36.39 -8.89 8.41
C CYS A 314 36.35 -8.26 9.81
N TYR A 315 35.35 -8.66 10.61
CA TYR A 315 35.29 -8.33 12.03
C TYR A 315 36.02 -9.36 12.86
N SER A 316 36.57 -8.91 14.01
CA SER A 316 36.98 -9.83 15.07
C SER A 316 35.76 -10.62 15.59
N PRO A 317 35.97 -11.84 16.14
CA PRO A 317 34.85 -12.64 16.65
C PRO A 317 34.01 -11.97 17.74
N ASP A 318 34.58 -11.04 18.51
CA ASP A 318 33.89 -10.24 19.51
C ASP A 318 33.20 -8.99 18.94
N GLY A 319 33.34 -8.72 17.63
CA GLY A 319 32.75 -7.59 16.93
C GLY A 319 33.36 -6.22 17.23
N LYS A 320 34.43 -6.14 18.04
CA LYS A 320 35.01 -4.86 18.49
C LYS A 320 36.08 -4.32 17.57
N LYS A 321 36.74 -5.16 16.81
CA LYS A 321 37.82 -4.77 15.88
C LYS A 321 37.43 -5.10 14.44
N ILE A 322 37.93 -4.28 13.51
CA ILE A 322 37.81 -4.48 12.06
C ILE A 322 39.22 -4.64 11.50
N LEU A 323 39.43 -5.78 10.82
CA LEU A 323 40.63 -6.02 10.04
C LEU A 323 40.36 -5.73 8.58
N ALA A 324 41.15 -4.88 7.96
CA ALA A 324 41.10 -4.60 6.53
C ALA A 324 42.50 -4.81 5.90
N THR A 325 42.52 -5.51 4.77
CA THR A 325 43.79 -5.85 4.11
C THR A 325 43.87 -5.24 2.72
N GLY A 326 45.06 -4.74 2.40
CA GLY A 326 45.42 -4.26 1.09
C GLY A 326 46.63 -5.06 0.53
N HIS A 327 47.13 -4.63 -0.65
CA HIS A 327 48.27 -5.29 -1.29
C HIS A 327 49.55 -5.27 -0.45
N LYS A 328 49.77 -4.18 0.32
CA LYS A 328 51.02 -3.93 1.06
C LYS A 328 50.84 -3.74 2.56
N ASP A 329 49.62 -3.82 3.07
CA ASP A 329 49.34 -3.48 4.46
C ASP A 329 48.19 -4.26 5.07
N LEU A 330 48.30 -4.40 6.39
CA LEU A 330 47.21 -4.76 7.30
C LEU A 330 46.80 -3.52 8.05
N TYR A 331 45.51 -3.30 8.22
CA TYR A 331 44.95 -2.25 9.03
C TYR A 331 43.96 -2.84 10.02
N LEU A 332 44.22 -2.69 11.29
CA LEU A 332 43.34 -3.11 12.36
C LEU A 332 42.75 -1.88 13.04
N TYR A 333 41.45 -1.79 13.07
CA TYR A 333 40.72 -0.68 13.65
C TYR A 333 39.88 -1.12 14.82
N ASP A 334 40.04 -0.49 15.96
CA ASP A 334 39.24 -0.64 17.15
C ASP A 334 38.00 0.27 17.04
N VAL A 335 36.82 -0.33 16.99
CA VAL A 335 35.53 0.37 16.77
C VAL A 335 35.11 1.15 18.00
N GLU A 336 35.42 0.66 19.21
CA GLU A 336 35.04 1.30 20.48
C GLU A 336 35.95 2.47 20.80
N ASN A 337 37.26 2.28 20.65
CA ASN A 337 38.27 3.28 21.00
C ASN A 337 38.59 4.27 19.90
N ASN A 338 38.06 4.05 18.69
CA ASN A 338 38.33 4.89 17.51
C ASN A 338 39.81 4.98 17.12
N THR A 339 40.58 3.94 17.35
CA THR A 339 42.02 3.90 17.07
C THR A 339 42.32 2.84 16.04
N GLY A 340 43.34 3.08 15.21
CA GLY A 340 43.77 2.11 14.20
C GLY A 340 45.25 1.93 14.20
N ILE A 341 45.71 0.69 14.06
CA ILE A 341 47.12 0.34 13.87
C ILE A 341 47.32 -0.23 12.47
N LYS A 342 48.48 0.05 11.89
CA LYS A 342 48.84 -0.39 10.54
C LYS A 342 50.18 -1.12 10.59
N SER A 343 50.22 -2.26 9.89
CA SER A 343 51.48 -2.99 9.67
C SER A 343 51.74 -3.05 8.16
N GLU A 344 52.92 -2.67 7.73
CA GLU A 344 53.36 -2.75 6.33
C GLU A 344 54.10 -4.07 6.12
N HIS A 345 53.89 -4.72 5.01
CA HIS A 345 54.50 -5.98 4.66
C HIS A 345 54.80 -6.03 3.15
N GLN A 346 55.43 -7.13 2.75
CA GLN A 346 55.77 -7.37 1.34
C GLN A 346 54.51 -7.41 0.48
N GLU A 347 54.59 -6.86 -0.74
CA GLU A 347 53.45 -6.81 -1.70
C GLU A 347 52.89 -8.19 -2.00
N SER A 348 51.56 -8.35 -1.84
CA SER A 348 50.83 -9.54 -2.16
C SER A 348 49.66 -9.24 -3.11
N ALA A 349 49.49 -10.03 -4.15
CA ALA A 349 48.37 -9.91 -5.09
C ALA A 349 47.06 -10.34 -4.43
N LEU A 350 47.09 -11.28 -3.50
CA LEU A 350 45.96 -11.77 -2.75
C LEU A 350 45.94 -11.10 -1.36
N CYS A 351 44.78 -10.57 -1.00
CA CYS A 351 44.60 -9.71 0.16
C CYS A 351 43.73 -10.34 1.25
N TYR A 352 43.63 -11.67 1.31
CA TYR A 352 42.78 -12.37 2.26
C TYR A 352 43.45 -12.48 3.62
N ALA A 353 42.73 -12.19 4.69
CA ALA A 353 43.16 -12.43 6.06
C ALA A 353 41.96 -12.67 6.97
N GLU A 354 42.13 -13.52 8.00
CA GLU A 354 41.08 -13.91 8.91
C GLU A 354 41.59 -13.97 10.36
N PHE A 355 40.69 -13.64 11.31
CA PHE A 355 40.96 -13.87 12.73
C PHE A 355 40.74 -15.32 13.08
N ASN A 356 41.51 -15.82 14.07
CA ASN A 356 41.17 -17.08 14.71
C ASN A 356 39.92 -16.89 15.63
N HIS A 357 39.34 -18.00 16.07
CA HIS A 357 38.05 -18.03 16.80
C HIS A 357 38.05 -17.23 18.13
N ASN A 358 39.22 -17.11 18.79
CA ASN A 358 39.35 -16.33 20.04
C ASN A 358 39.81 -14.87 19.81
N GLY A 359 40.03 -14.45 18.55
CA GLY A 359 40.41 -13.10 18.19
C GLY A 359 41.85 -12.70 18.52
N ILE A 360 42.72 -13.65 18.88
CA ILE A 360 44.10 -13.37 19.33
C ILE A 360 45.11 -13.42 18.16
N LEU A 361 44.83 -14.23 17.14
CA LEU A 361 45.69 -14.39 15.99
C LEU A 361 45.00 -13.96 14.70
N ILE A 362 45.79 -13.50 13.75
CA ILE A 362 45.38 -13.19 12.39
C ILE A 362 46.23 -14.03 11.42
N ALA A 363 45.59 -14.76 10.51
CA ALA A 363 46.26 -15.43 9.42
C ALA A 363 46.08 -14.64 8.14
N LYS A 364 47.17 -14.26 7.48
CA LYS A 364 47.18 -13.57 6.21
C LYS A 364 47.84 -14.40 5.13
N VAL A 365 47.17 -14.46 3.97
CA VAL A 365 47.71 -15.08 2.76
C VAL A 365 48.70 -14.13 2.09
N CYS A 366 49.91 -14.64 1.76
CA CYS A 366 50.97 -13.92 1.07
C CYS A 366 51.57 -14.80 0.00
N GLN A 367 51.14 -14.69 -1.27
CA GLN A 367 51.58 -15.58 -2.37
C GLN A 367 51.41 -17.06 -2.06
N ASN A 368 52.53 -17.81 -1.87
CA ASN A 368 52.55 -19.23 -1.59
C ASN A 368 52.76 -19.57 -0.09
N GLU A 369 52.72 -18.56 0.80
CA GLU A 369 52.88 -18.72 2.24
C GLU A 369 51.73 -18.06 3.01
N ILE A 370 51.61 -18.42 4.30
CA ILE A 370 50.69 -17.77 5.23
C ILE A 370 51.50 -17.18 6.37
N ILE A 371 51.17 -15.94 6.73
CA ILE A 371 51.83 -15.26 7.83
C ILE A 371 50.84 -15.10 8.97
N LEU A 372 51.29 -15.53 10.17
CA LEU A 372 50.49 -15.39 11.40
C LEU A 372 50.93 -14.12 12.13
N TYR A 373 49.94 -13.30 12.50
CA TYR A 373 50.16 -12.06 13.26
C TYR A 373 49.46 -12.13 14.62
N ASP A 374 50.04 -11.44 15.60
CA ASP A 374 49.36 -11.10 16.84
C ASP A 374 48.27 -10.07 16.58
N ALA A 375 47.04 -10.31 17.06
CA ALA A 375 45.89 -9.49 16.78
C ALA A 375 45.81 -8.20 17.61
N GLU A 376 46.72 -7.97 18.58
CA GLU A 376 46.79 -6.70 19.30
C GLU A 376 47.85 -5.78 18.72
N SER A 377 49.01 -6.31 18.46
CA SER A 377 50.20 -5.55 18.06
C SER A 377 50.44 -5.51 16.55
N LEU A 378 49.77 -6.40 15.76
CA LEU A 378 50.08 -6.69 14.36
C LEU A 378 51.56 -7.09 14.11
N ASN A 379 52.23 -7.63 15.11
CA ASN A 379 53.56 -8.17 14.92
C ASN A 379 53.49 -9.55 14.27
N GLU A 380 54.38 -9.78 13.32
CA GLU A 380 54.56 -11.12 12.72
C GLU A 380 55.03 -12.10 13.77
N LEU A 381 54.30 -13.18 13.95
CA LEU A 381 54.67 -14.27 14.87
C LEU A 381 55.34 -15.43 14.15
N ARG A 382 54.84 -15.77 12.95
CA ARG A 382 55.25 -17.00 12.26
C ARG A 382 54.88 -17.03 10.79
N ARG A 383 55.61 -17.81 10.00
CA ARG A 383 55.29 -18.11 8.59
C ARG A 383 55.06 -19.61 8.42
N CYS A 384 54.01 -19.95 7.66
CA CYS A 384 53.70 -21.31 7.21
C CYS A 384 54.06 -21.41 5.72
N THR A 385 55.15 -22.11 5.43
CA THR A 385 55.71 -22.25 4.08
C THR A 385 55.60 -23.70 3.59
N GLY A 386 55.37 -23.93 2.29
CA GLY A 386 55.34 -25.28 1.75
C GLY A 386 54.31 -25.50 0.63
N HIS A 387 53.46 -24.51 0.28
CA HIS A 387 52.70 -24.56 -0.95
C HIS A 387 53.55 -24.24 -2.17
N THR A 388 53.21 -24.82 -3.30
CA THR A 388 54.04 -24.69 -4.54
C THR A 388 53.46 -23.62 -5.48
N ASP A 389 52.24 -23.15 -5.26
CA ASP A 389 51.58 -22.09 -6.04
C ASP A 389 50.82 -21.17 -5.04
N TRP A 390 50.03 -20.21 -5.56
CA TRP A 390 49.35 -19.22 -4.75
C TRP A 390 48.33 -19.87 -3.80
N VAL A 391 48.41 -19.51 -2.54
CA VAL A 391 47.37 -19.79 -1.55
C VAL A 391 46.15 -18.93 -1.85
N MET A 392 45.03 -19.58 -2.13
CA MET A 392 43.79 -18.93 -2.50
C MET A 392 42.95 -18.50 -1.30
N CYS A 393 42.95 -19.36 -0.25
CA CYS A 393 42.13 -19.16 0.94
C CYS A 393 42.78 -19.77 2.16
N VAL A 394 42.38 -19.28 3.33
CA VAL A 394 42.82 -19.80 4.64
C VAL A 394 41.66 -19.71 5.62
N ALA A 395 41.59 -20.67 6.53
CA ALA A 395 40.62 -20.69 7.61
C ALA A 395 41.17 -21.38 8.86
N PHE A 396 40.85 -20.84 10.03
CA PHE A 396 41.11 -21.49 11.29
C PHE A 396 40.07 -22.58 11.57
N SER A 397 40.48 -23.71 12.09
CA SER A 397 39.58 -24.72 12.60
C SER A 397 38.74 -24.18 13.77
N SER A 398 37.53 -24.74 13.95
CA SER A 398 36.62 -24.28 15.00
C SER A 398 37.14 -24.40 16.42
N ASP A 399 38.11 -25.33 16.68
CA ASP A 399 38.81 -25.50 17.95
C ASP A 399 39.95 -24.47 18.14
N GLY A 400 40.31 -23.75 17.10
CA GLY A 400 41.36 -22.73 17.11
C GLY A 400 42.80 -23.30 17.16
N ILE A 401 42.99 -24.61 17.07
CA ILE A 401 44.31 -25.30 17.15
C ILE A 401 44.91 -25.46 15.75
N GLY A 402 44.11 -25.70 14.76
CA GLY A 402 44.51 -25.92 13.38
C GLY A 402 44.28 -24.71 12.48
N LEU A 403 45.12 -24.56 11.47
CA LEU A 403 44.94 -23.66 10.35
C LEU A 403 44.90 -24.51 9.08
N VAL A 404 43.91 -24.23 8.21
CA VAL A 404 43.79 -24.91 6.93
C VAL A 404 43.93 -23.92 5.81
N SER A 405 44.70 -24.28 4.79
CA SER A 405 44.84 -23.45 3.59
C SER A 405 44.54 -24.21 2.32
N GLY A 406 43.94 -23.55 1.36
CA GLY A 406 43.69 -24.05 0.02
C GLY A 406 44.56 -23.33 -0.99
N CYS A 407 45.16 -24.05 -1.89
CA CYS A 407 46.10 -23.52 -2.85
C CYS A 407 45.71 -23.84 -4.30
N ARG A 408 46.20 -23.02 -5.22
CA ARG A 408 46.01 -23.20 -6.67
C ARG A 408 46.68 -24.45 -7.21
N ASP A 409 47.66 -25.00 -6.44
CA ASP A 409 48.26 -26.30 -6.71
C ASP A 409 47.31 -27.48 -6.46
N LYS A 410 46.02 -27.21 -6.17
CA LYS A 410 44.98 -28.17 -5.84
C LYS A 410 45.27 -28.99 -4.58
N THR A 411 45.98 -28.42 -3.63
CA THR A 411 46.16 -29.02 -2.31
C THR A 411 45.51 -28.24 -1.20
N LEU A 412 45.06 -28.97 -0.17
CA LEU A 412 44.79 -28.48 1.15
C LEU A 412 45.94 -28.81 2.08
N LYS A 413 46.44 -27.85 2.84
CA LYS A 413 47.41 -28.12 3.90
C LYS A 413 46.82 -27.74 5.26
N ILE A 414 47.06 -28.61 6.22
CA ILE A 414 46.72 -28.39 7.62
C ILE A 414 48.03 -28.04 8.34
N TRP A 415 48.02 -26.89 9.02
CA TRP A 415 49.20 -26.35 9.67
C TRP A 415 49.07 -26.41 11.19
N ASN A 416 50.15 -26.77 11.84
CA ASN A 416 50.31 -26.60 13.29
C ASN A 416 50.63 -25.13 13.56
N ILE A 417 49.71 -24.40 14.20
CA ILE A 417 49.87 -22.98 14.50
C ILE A 417 51.06 -22.69 15.40
N ALA A 418 51.39 -23.63 16.29
CA ALA A 418 52.51 -23.51 17.23
C ALA A 418 53.88 -23.63 16.56
N THR A 419 54.05 -24.46 15.53
CA THR A 419 55.33 -24.70 14.85
C THR A 419 55.44 -23.99 13.49
N GLY A 420 54.29 -23.72 12.81
CA GLY A 420 54.23 -23.25 11.43
C GLY A 420 54.46 -24.30 10.36
N GLU A 421 54.62 -25.58 10.80
CA GLU A 421 54.87 -26.69 9.90
C GLU A 421 53.56 -27.35 9.41
N SER A 422 53.58 -27.90 8.19
CA SER A 422 52.45 -28.62 7.64
C SER A 422 52.29 -29.96 8.35
N ALA A 423 51.18 -30.13 9.06
CA ALA A 423 50.82 -31.37 9.72
C ALA A 423 50.28 -32.43 8.74
N SER A 424 49.57 -32.02 7.70
CA SER A 424 49.01 -32.89 6.67
C SER A 424 48.78 -32.13 5.36
N THR A 425 48.81 -32.90 4.26
CA THR A 425 48.49 -32.37 2.91
C THR A 425 47.46 -33.31 2.28
N LEU A 426 46.40 -32.74 1.76
CA LEU A 426 45.32 -33.43 1.06
C LEU A 426 45.26 -32.94 -0.39
N GLU A 427 45.26 -33.87 -1.33
CA GLU A 427 45.08 -33.54 -2.75
C GLU A 427 43.59 -33.39 -3.06
N LEU A 428 43.25 -32.38 -3.85
CA LEU A 428 41.89 -32.05 -4.30
C LEU A 428 41.76 -32.25 -5.82
N GLU A 429 40.55 -32.52 -6.25
CA GLU A 429 40.26 -32.63 -7.68
C GLU A 429 40.28 -31.26 -8.39
N ASP A 430 39.98 -30.17 -7.66
CA ASP A 430 39.86 -28.83 -8.23
C ASP A 430 40.44 -27.76 -7.28
N ILE A 431 40.56 -26.53 -7.79
CA ILE A 431 41.17 -25.40 -7.08
C ILE A 431 40.18 -24.88 -6.01
N PRO A 432 40.55 -24.90 -4.70
CA PRO A 432 39.75 -24.35 -3.65
C PRO A 432 39.82 -22.81 -3.64
N MET A 433 38.68 -22.15 -3.72
CA MET A 433 38.57 -20.72 -3.76
C MET A 433 38.25 -20.07 -2.41
N SER A 434 37.53 -20.80 -1.54
CA SER A 434 37.13 -20.34 -0.21
C SER A 434 36.96 -21.56 0.72
N ILE A 435 37.38 -21.41 1.99
CA ILE A 435 37.16 -22.39 3.03
C ILE A 435 36.45 -21.72 4.20
N ALA A 436 35.50 -22.40 4.82
CA ALA A 436 34.83 -21.96 6.04
C ALA A 436 34.56 -23.12 6.98
N PHE A 437 34.74 -22.90 8.29
CA PHE A 437 34.48 -23.89 9.33
C PHE A 437 33.25 -23.57 10.16
N ARG A 438 32.52 -24.61 10.55
CA ARG A 438 31.45 -24.52 11.55
C ARG A 438 31.32 -25.83 12.33
N GLY A 439 31.76 -25.86 13.59
CA GLY A 439 31.84 -27.10 14.37
C GLY A 439 32.78 -28.11 13.69
N SER A 440 32.30 -29.34 13.52
CA SER A 440 33.02 -30.40 12.81
C SER A 440 32.95 -30.32 11.28
N LYS A 441 32.28 -29.29 10.72
CA LYS A 441 32.04 -29.20 9.28
C LYS A 441 32.96 -28.18 8.63
N MET A 442 33.52 -28.60 7.49
CA MET A 442 34.34 -27.76 6.62
C MET A 442 33.65 -27.59 5.28
N LEU A 443 33.48 -26.34 4.85
CA LEU A 443 32.89 -25.96 3.57
C LEU A 443 33.99 -25.50 2.64
N ILE A 444 34.01 -25.97 1.41
CA ILE A 444 34.98 -25.59 0.40
C ILE A 444 34.24 -25.18 -0.87
N ALA A 445 34.48 -23.96 -1.36
CA ALA A 445 34.03 -23.53 -2.67
C ALA A 445 35.12 -23.80 -3.72
N TYR A 446 34.73 -24.27 -4.90
CA TYR A 446 35.63 -24.70 -5.95
C TYR A 446 35.54 -23.87 -7.23
N ALA A 447 36.63 -23.78 -7.96
CA ALA A 447 36.68 -23.12 -9.24
C ALA A 447 35.75 -23.75 -10.30
N GLY A 448 35.49 -25.06 -10.20
CA GLY A 448 34.57 -25.80 -11.08
C GLY A 448 33.06 -25.50 -10.90
N GLY A 449 32.69 -24.51 -10.09
CA GLY A 449 31.28 -24.10 -9.96
C GLY A 449 30.48 -24.92 -8.94
N TYR A 450 31.09 -25.65 -8.08
CA TYR A 450 30.43 -26.44 -7.03
C TYR A 450 30.99 -26.16 -5.64
N ILE A 451 30.30 -26.66 -4.59
CA ILE A 451 30.68 -26.51 -3.19
C ILE A 451 30.70 -27.87 -2.54
N GLY A 452 31.73 -28.16 -1.79
CA GLY A 452 31.85 -29.38 -1.00
C GLY A 452 31.69 -29.12 0.49
N LEU A 453 30.87 -29.91 1.15
CA LEU A 453 30.72 -29.93 2.60
C LEU A 453 31.28 -31.23 3.16
N TYR A 454 32.31 -31.11 3.96
CA TYR A 454 33.02 -32.21 4.59
C TYR A 454 32.72 -32.23 6.09
N ASP A 455 32.28 -33.36 6.62
CA ASP A 455 32.07 -33.56 8.05
C ASP A 455 33.11 -34.53 8.59
N PHE A 456 33.89 -34.09 9.56
CA PHE A 456 34.94 -34.89 10.14
C PHE A 456 34.44 -36.08 11.01
N ASN A 457 33.13 -36.28 11.10
CA ASN A 457 32.47 -37.38 11.78
C ASN A 457 32.17 -38.59 10.84
N ASP A 458 33.00 -38.82 9.81
CA ASP A 458 32.97 -39.97 8.87
C ASP A 458 31.77 -40.04 7.90
N ALA A 459 31.06 -38.95 7.67
CA ALA A 459 30.06 -38.90 6.61
C ALA A 459 30.70 -38.61 5.24
N PRO A 460 30.18 -39.16 4.12
CA PRO A 460 30.65 -38.81 2.80
C PRO A 460 30.37 -37.30 2.52
N PRO A 461 31.26 -36.65 1.76
CA PRO A 461 31.09 -35.23 1.47
C PRO A 461 29.79 -34.98 0.71
N LYS A 462 29.06 -33.93 1.12
CA LYS A 462 27.89 -33.42 0.40
C LYS A 462 28.34 -32.42 -0.63
N ILE A 463 27.83 -32.55 -1.86
CA ILE A 463 28.19 -31.67 -2.98
C ILE A 463 26.97 -30.85 -3.40
N PHE A 464 27.14 -29.53 -3.48
CA PHE A 464 26.14 -28.60 -3.93
C PHE A 464 26.50 -28.14 -5.34
N THR A 465 25.63 -28.43 -6.30
CA THR A 465 25.80 -28.07 -7.73
C THR A 465 24.70 -27.13 -8.20
N GLY A 466 25.02 -26.25 -9.15
CA GLY A 466 24.02 -25.33 -9.72
C GLY A 466 24.57 -23.96 -10.05
N HIS A 467 25.79 -23.60 -9.64
CA HIS A 467 26.51 -22.48 -10.24
C HIS A 467 27.12 -22.91 -11.58
N THR A 468 27.18 -21.98 -12.53
CA THR A 468 27.67 -22.25 -13.89
C THR A 468 29.07 -21.72 -14.13
N ASP A 469 29.67 -21.05 -13.14
CA ASP A 469 31.03 -20.50 -13.19
C ASP A 469 31.65 -20.57 -11.78
N VAL A 470 32.90 -20.17 -11.66
CA VAL A 470 33.70 -20.20 -10.43
C VAL A 470 32.93 -19.73 -9.20
N VAL A 471 32.84 -20.58 -8.16
CA VAL A 471 32.31 -20.16 -6.84
C VAL A 471 33.42 -19.46 -6.06
N LYS A 472 33.32 -18.16 -5.92
CA LYS A 472 34.38 -17.34 -5.30
C LYS A 472 34.37 -17.39 -3.78
N SER A 473 33.19 -17.52 -3.18
CA SER A 473 33.04 -17.58 -1.73
C SER A 473 31.82 -18.41 -1.36
N ALA A 474 31.95 -19.20 -0.28
CA ALA A 474 30.85 -19.88 0.37
C ALA A 474 31.00 -19.78 1.89
N LYS A 475 29.90 -19.44 2.59
CA LYS A 475 29.89 -19.26 4.05
C LYS A 475 28.66 -19.92 4.67
N PHE A 476 28.76 -20.37 5.92
CA PHE A 476 27.61 -20.84 6.70
C PHE A 476 26.76 -19.68 7.23
N SER A 477 25.47 -19.91 7.39
CA SER A 477 24.63 -19.11 8.27
C SER A 477 25.04 -19.31 9.74
N HIS A 478 24.62 -18.40 10.61
CA HIS A 478 24.98 -18.48 12.03
C HIS A 478 24.46 -19.76 12.71
N ASP A 479 23.30 -20.26 12.31
CA ASP A 479 22.71 -21.50 12.81
C ASP A 479 23.20 -22.77 12.09
N ALA A 480 24.10 -22.62 11.11
CA ALA A 480 24.67 -23.72 10.29
C ALA A 480 23.62 -24.50 9.47
N LYS A 481 22.39 -23.99 9.31
CA LYS A 481 21.36 -24.66 8.52
C LYS A 481 21.40 -24.28 7.04
N MET A 482 21.98 -23.13 6.72
CA MET A 482 22.08 -22.62 5.36
C MET A 482 23.53 -22.34 4.96
N ILE A 483 23.77 -22.40 3.65
CA ILE A 483 25.00 -21.94 3.02
C ILE A 483 24.65 -20.80 2.08
N ILE A 484 25.46 -19.74 2.09
CA ILE A 484 25.42 -18.69 1.09
C ILE A 484 26.65 -18.83 0.21
N SER A 485 26.46 -18.75 -1.10
CA SER A 485 27.55 -18.79 -2.07
C SER A 485 27.46 -17.68 -3.10
N VAL A 486 28.60 -17.26 -3.60
CA VAL A 486 28.78 -16.23 -4.62
C VAL A 486 29.61 -16.76 -5.75
N SER A 487 29.17 -16.55 -6.98
CA SER A 487 29.86 -17.05 -8.17
C SER A 487 30.17 -15.96 -9.20
N ALA A 488 31.10 -16.24 -10.05
CA ALA A 488 31.40 -15.48 -11.25
C ALA A 488 30.25 -15.50 -12.27
N ASP A 489 29.29 -16.42 -12.14
CA ASP A 489 28.05 -16.47 -12.92
C ASP A 489 27.07 -15.33 -12.59
N LYS A 490 27.47 -14.38 -11.73
CA LYS A 490 26.71 -13.22 -11.29
C LYS A 490 25.51 -13.55 -10.41
N THR A 491 25.47 -14.72 -9.82
CA THR A 491 24.42 -15.13 -8.90
C THR A 491 24.93 -15.33 -7.48
N ILE A 492 24.05 -15.08 -6.52
CA ILE A 492 24.16 -15.53 -5.14
C ILE A 492 23.15 -16.64 -4.94
N LYS A 493 23.58 -17.76 -4.36
CA LYS A 493 22.68 -18.88 -4.06
C LYS A 493 22.65 -19.14 -2.58
N LEU A 494 21.46 -19.47 -2.08
CA LEU A 494 21.21 -19.98 -0.74
C LEU A 494 20.87 -21.47 -0.83
N TRP A 495 21.51 -22.26 0.00
CA TRP A 495 21.38 -23.72 0.00
C TRP A 495 20.95 -24.19 1.36
N ASP A 496 20.10 -25.20 1.38
CA ASP A 496 19.81 -25.95 2.59
C ASP A 496 20.90 -26.99 2.85
N VAL A 497 21.46 -27.04 4.08
CA VAL A 497 22.58 -27.90 4.44
C VAL A 497 22.18 -29.38 4.52
N GLU A 498 20.92 -29.70 4.82
CA GLU A 498 20.45 -31.07 4.95
C GLU A 498 20.08 -31.67 3.60
N THR A 499 19.28 -30.94 2.80
CA THR A 499 18.76 -31.41 1.52
C THR A 499 19.72 -31.20 0.35
N CYS A 500 20.71 -30.33 0.50
CA CYS A 500 21.61 -29.87 -0.55
C CYS A 500 20.91 -29.13 -1.70
N GLU A 501 19.65 -28.73 -1.53
CA GLU A 501 18.89 -28.03 -2.54
C GLU A 501 19.15 -26.53 -2.52
N CYS A 502 19.11 -25.91 -3.70
CA CYS A 502 19.17 -24.46 -3.83
C CYS A 502 17.82 -23.86 -3.45
N MET A 503 17.73 -23.23 -2.27
CA MET A 503 16.52 -22.60 -1.77
C MET A 503 16.18 -21.30 -2.51
N LYS A 504 17.19 -20.51 -2.87
CA LYS A 504 16.98 -19.20 -3.51
C LYS A 504 18.19 -18.83 -4.37
N THR A 505 17.91 -18.30 -5.55
CA THR A 505 18.92 -17.68 -6.41
C THR A 505 18.62 -16.18 -6.53
N ILE A 506 19.61 -15.35 -6.26
CA ILE A 506 19.52 -13.90 -6.36
C ILE A 506 20.41 -13.47 -7.52
N THR A 507 19.79 -12.84 -8.52
CA THR A 507 20.49 -12.26 -9.67
C THR A 507 20.60 -10.74 -9.50
N HIS A 508 21.68 -10.16 -10.00
CA HIS A 508 21.85 -8.72 -10.02
C HIS A 508 21.96 -8.24 -11.46
N ASP A 509 20.89 -7.67 -12.00
CA ASP A 509 20.75 -7.30 -13.42
C ASP A 509 21.74 -6.23 -13.92
N LEU A 510 22.44 -5.56 -13.00
CA LEU A 510 23.38 -4.47 -13.33
C LEU A 510 24.84 -4.80 -13.08
N CYS A 511 25.18 -6.08 -12.84
CA CYS A 511 26.57 -6.49 -12.62
C CYS A 511 27.41 -6.32 -13.92
N ARG A 512 28.23 -5.25 -13.97
CA ARG A 512 29.25 -5.09 -15.02
C ARG A 512 30.41 -6.07 -14.86
N TYR A 513 30.67 -6.48 -13.61
CA TYR A 513 31.78 -7.36 -13.24
C TYR A 513 31.28 -8.58 -12.47
N ALA A 514 32.09 -9.63 -12.34
CA ALA A 514 31.76 -10.78 -11.51
C ALA A 514 31.62 -10.36 -10.04
N MET A 515 30.63 -10.90 -9.33
CA MET A 515 30.43 -10.64 -7.91
C MET A 515 31.66 -11.02 -7.10
N GLN A 516 32.07 -10.16 -6.18
CA GLN A 516 33.32 -10.36 -5.44
C GLN A 516 33.07 -11.02 -4.10
N CYS A 517 32.03 -10.61 -3.37
CA CYS A 517 31.73 -11.16 -2.06
C CYS A 517 30.25 -11.15 -1.75
N ALA A 518 29.83 -12.01 -0.84
CA ALA A 518 28.60 -11.87 -0.07
C ALA A 518 28.79 -12.36 1.37
N SER A 519 28.03 -11.78 2.27
CA SER A 519 27.98 -12.16 3.67
C SER A 519 26.54 -12.12 4.17
N LEU A 520 26.20 -13.04 5.08
CA LEU A 520 24.90 -13.15 5.70
C LEU A 520 24.94 -12.45 7.08
N SER A 521 23.87 -11.74 7.44
CA SER A 521 23.74 -11.16 8.77
C SER A 521 23.68 -12.26 9.85
N PRO A 522 24.03 -11.96 11.11
CA PRO A 522 24.03 -12.95 12.19
C PRO A 522 22.67 -13.64 12.39
N MET A 523 21.58 -12.92 12.16
CA MET A 523 20.23 -13.45 12.26
C MET A 523 19.74 -14.12 10.96
N GLY A 524 20.57 -14.23 9.94
CA GLY A 524 20.22 -14.84 8.66
C GLY A 524 19.26 -14.06 7.80
N ARG A 525 18.92 -12.81 8.17
CA ARG A 525 17.90 -12.00 7.49
C ARG A 525 18.43 -11.20 6.31
N TYR A 526 19.61 -10.62 6.42
CA TYR A 526 20.16 -9.73 5.41
C TYR A 526 21.38 -10.31 4.74
N ILE A 527 21.48 -10.10 3.43
CA ILE A 527 22.69 -10.38 2.66
C ILE A 527 23.31 -9.04 2.26
N VAL A 528 24.58 -8.86 2.54
CA VAL A 528 25.38 -7.84 1.89
C VAL A 528 26.16 -8.46 0.75
N SER A 529 26.16 -7.82 -0.40
CA SER A 529 26.94 -8.26 -1.57
C SER A 529 27.58 -7.06 -2.26
N SER A 530 28.69 -7.29 -2.95
CA SER A 530 29.34 -6.25 -3.74
C SER A 530 29.85 -6.77 -5.09
N ASP A 531 29.72 -5.92 -6.11
CA ASP A 531 30.26 -6.12 -7.45
C ASP A 531 31.04 -4.89 -7.96
N SER A 532 31.05 -3.83 -7.28
CA SER A 532 31.52 -2.45 -7.40
C SER A 532 30.56 -1.51 -6.67
N VAL A 533 29.33 -1.95 -6.45
CA VAL A 533 28.29 -1.27 -5.68
C VAL A 533 27.88 -2.19 -4.54
N MET A 534 27.76 -1.66 -3.35
CA MET A 534 27.22 -2.42 -2.22
C MET A 534 25.70 -2.56 -2.36
N LYS A 535 25.21 -3.78 -2.21
CA LYS A 535 23.77 -4.06 -2.09
C LYS A 535 23.50 -4.79 -0.79
N ILE A 536 22.46 -4.37 -0.07
CA ILE A 536 21.94 -5.09 1.08
C ILE A 536 20.56 -5.60 0.70
N THR A 537 20.38 -6.90 0.72
CA THR A 537 19.13 -7.58 0.37
C THR A 537 18.50 -8.17 1.62
N ASP A 538 17.23 -7.84 1.90
CA ASP A 538 16.45 -8.50 2.93
C ASP A 538 15.91 -9.83 2.38
N LEU A 539 16.36 -10.94 2.91
CA LEU A 539 15.93 -12.28 2.46
C LEU A 539 14.46 -12.56 2.75
N TYR A 540 13.94 -11.95 3.79
CA TYR A 540 12.59 -12.13 4.31
C TYR A 540 11.74 -10.86 4.20
N GLY A 541 12.19 -9.84 3.44
CA GLY A 541 11.50 -8.56 3.30
C GLY A 541 10.07 -8.73 2.81
N GLU A 542 9.83 -9.67 1.91
CA GLU A 542 8.49 -10.07 1.46
C GLU A 542 7.69 -10.74 2.58
N ASP A 543 8.32 -11.58 3.41
CA ASP A 543 7.66 -12.29 4.51
C ASP A 543 7.25 -11.36 5.65
N TYR A 544 8.07 -10.35 5.94
CA TYR A 544 7.80 -9.44 7.04
C TYR A 544 6.59 -8.54 6.78
N LEU A 545 6.37 -8.13 5.53
CA LEU A 545 5.22 -7.33 5.11
C LEU A 545 4.04 -8.22 4.68
N GLY A 546 4.22 -9.55 4.55
CA GLY A 546 3.18 -10.49 4.15
C GLY A 546 2.82 -10.39 2.66
N VAL A 547 3.70 -9.85 1.82
CA VAL A 547 3.51 -9.75 0.36
C VAL A 547 4.28 -10.89 -0.32
N ARG A 548 4.00 -12.14 0.07
CA ARG A 548 4.58 -13.30 -0.59
C ARG A 548 3.92 -13.54 -1.93
N ASN A 549 4.74 -13.59 -2.99
CA ASN A 549 4.33 -14.11 -4.28
C ASN A 549 4.96 -15.48 -4.49
N GLN A 550 4.13 -16.50 -4.62
CA GLN A 550 4.57 -17.82 -5.05
C GLN A 550 4.11 -18.02 -6.49
N ILE A 551 5.04 -18.40 -7.36
CA ILE A 551 4.76 -18.63 -8.79
C ILE A 551 5.06 -20.10 -9.09
N ILE A 552 4.08 -20.81 -9.65
CA ILE A 552 4.29 -22.10 -10.30
C ILE A 552 4.14 -21.90 -11.80
N ASP A 553 5.16 -22.32 -12.52
CA ASP A 553 5.09 -22.53 -13.96
C ASP A 553 4.69 -23.99 -14.21
N THR A 554 3.48 -24.18 -14.68
CA THR A 554 2.98 -25.52 -15.02
C THR A 554 3.32 -25.81 -16.48
N GLU A 555 4.62 -25.98 -16.80
CA GLU A 555 5.09 -26.30 -18.14
C GLU A 555 4.15 -27.34 -18.81
N ASN A 556 3.51 -26.96 -19.93
CA ASN A 556 2.61 -27.80 -20.74
C ASN A 556 1.10 -27.83 -20.37
N PHE A 557 0.58 -26.98 -19.52
CA PHE A 557 -0.84 -26.93 -19.23
C PHE A 557 -1.49 -25.61 -19.70
N SER A 558 -2.70 -25.69 -20.17
CA SER A 558 -3.46 -24.49 -20.54
C SER A 558 -4.59 -24.25 -19.54
N ALA A 559 -4.65 -23.05 -18.95
CA ALA A 559 -5.72 -22.57 -18.07
C ALA A 559 -6.06 -23.55 -16.90
N PRO A 560 -5.16 -23.78 -15.95
CA PRO A 560 -5.44 -24.68 -14.85
C PRO A 560 -6.59 -24.16 -13.97
N ASN A 561 -7.55 -25.02 -13.65
CA ASN A 561 -8.55 -24.74 -12.62
C ASN A 561 -7.88 -24.83 -11.25
N ILE A 562 -8.15 -23.85 -10.37
CA ILE A 562 -7.54 -23.72 -9.07
C ILE A 562 -8.57 -23.65 -7.95
N ALA A 563 -8.27 -24.26 -6.80
CA ALA A 563 -9.06 -24.14 -5.58
C ALA A 563 -8.17 -24.22 -4.34
N PHE A 564 -8.44 -23.38 -3.33
CA PHE A 564 -7.80 -23.51 -2.03
C PHE A 564 -8.43 -24.61 -1.18
N SER A 565 -7.61 -25.25 -0.32
CA SER A 565 -8.16 -25.99 0.81
C SER A 565 -8.89 -25.05 1.77
N SER A 566 -9.83 -25.56 2.57
CA SER A 566 -10.63 -24.74 3.49
C SER A 566 -9.78 -24.06 4.58
N ASP A 567 -8.60 -24.61 4.91
CA ASP A 567 -7.61 -24.06 5.85
C ASP A 567 -6.55 -23.16 5.18
N ALA A 568 -6.69 -22.89 3.88
CA ALA A 568 -5.79 -22.07 3.08
C ALA A 568 -4.31 -22.50 3.07
N LYS A 569 -3.99 -23.73 3.52
CA LYS A 569 -2.60 -24.26 3.53
C LYS A 569 -2.17 -24.86 2.23
N ASN A 570 -3.12 -25.38 1.44
CA ASN A 570 -2.84 -26.01 0.18
C ASN A 570 -3.64 -25.34 -0.95
N LEU A 571 -3.05 -25.31 -2.14
CA LEU A 571 -3.74 -24.99 -3.39
C LEU A 571 -3.79 -26.26 -4.24
N PHE A 572 -4.96 -26.58 -4.74
CA PHE A 572 -5.16 -27.65 -5.69
C PHE A 572 -5.30 -27.09 -7.09
N TYR A 573 -4.67 -27.70 -8.05
CA TYR A 573 -4.88 -27.37 -9.46
C TYR A 573 -4.89 -28.62 -10.32
N CYS A 574 -5.71 -28.58 -11.34
CA CYS A 574 -5.79 -29.65 -12.32
C CYS A 574 -5.64 -29.07 -13.73
N ALA A 575 -4.98 -29.87 -14.55
CA ALA A 575 -4.78 -29.50 -15.93
C ALA A 575 -4.65 -30.77 -16.78
N ARG A 576 -5.06 -30.68 -18.05
CA ARG A 576 -4.95 -31.77 -18.99
C ARG A 576 -3.63 -31.69 -19.72
N LYS A 577 -2.89 -32.77 -19.76
CA LYS A 577 -1.76 -32.91 -20.68
C LYS A 577 -2.27 -33.12 -22.09
N ARG A 578 -1.81 -32.36 -23.07
CA ARG A 578 -2.31 -32.38 -24.46
C ARG A 578 -2.30 -33.75 -25.11
N ASP A 579 -1.46 -34.69 -24.64
CA ASP A 579 -1.23 -35.98 -25.27
C ASP A 579 -1.63 -37.19 -24.39
N SER A 580 -2.36 -37.00 -23.28
CA SER A 580 -2.74 -38.09 -22.37
C SER A 580 -4.22 -38.05 -22.01
N ASN A 581 -4.79 -39.26 -21.81
CA ASN A 581 -6.18 -39.43 -21.38
C ASN A 581 -6.35 -39.41 -19.86
N ALA A 582 -5.27 -39.31 -19.11
CA ALA A 582 -5.30 -39.26 -17.66
C ALA A 582 -5.54 -37.82 -17.15
N ILE A 583 -6.39 -37.68 -16.17
CA ILE A 583 -6.58 -36.41 -15.46
C ILE A 583 -5.47 -36.34 -14.41
N GLU A 584 -4.60 -35.35 -14.55
CA GLU A 584 -3.55 -35.06 -13.58
C GLU A 584 -4.02 -33.91 -12.70
N TYR A 585 -3.87 -34.05 -11.38
CA TYR A 585 -4.05 -32.96 -10.46
C TYR A 585 -2.87 -32.86 -9.50
N TYR A 586 -2.68 -31.69 -8.95
CA TYR A 586 -1.56 -31.36 -8.11
C TYR A 586 -2.07 -30.74 -6.81
N LYS A 587 -1.45 -31.13 -5.70
CA LYS A 587 -1.59 -30.52 -4.40
C LYS A 587 -0.36 -29.71 -4.11
N TRP A 588 -0.48 -28.42 -3.95
CA TRP A 588 0.62 -27.52 -3.64
C TRP A 588 0.56 -27.09 -2.18
N ASP A 589 1.53 -27.55 -1.37
CA ASP A 589 1.73 -27.09 -0.01
C ASP A 589 2.36 -25.68 -0.05
N LEU A 590 1.57 -24.68 0.35
CA LEU A 590 1.95 -23.26 0.27
C LEU A 590 2.99 -22.87 1.34
N ALA A 591 3.09 -23.63 2.44
CA ALA A 591 4.09 -23.36 3.46
C ALA A 591 5.48 -23.82 3.03
N ASN A 592 5.55 -24.98 2.40
CA ASN A 592 6.80 -25.62 1.98
C ASN A 592 7.14 -25.38 0.51
N ASN A 593 6.28 -24.66 -0.23
CA ASN A 593 6.41 -24.39 -1.67
C ASN A 593 6.69 -25.69 -2.48
N ARG A 594 5.97 -26.76 -2.17
CA ARG A 594 6.12 -28.06 -2.78
C ARG A 594 4.82 -28.58 -3.38
N ALA A 595 4.87 -29.03 -4.63
CA ALA A 595 3.73 -29.65 -5.30
C ALA A 595 3.85 -31.18 -5.34
N GLU A 596 2.79 -31.86 -4.97
CA GLU A 596 2.63 -33.32 -5.10
C GLU A 596 1.68 -33.63 -6.25
N LYS A 597 2.10 -34.52 -7.12
CA LYS A 597 1.36 -34.93 -8.31
C LYS A 597 0.55 -36.18 -8.06
N TYR A 598 -0.70 -36.19 -8.51
CA TYR A 598 -1.61 -37.32 -8.49
C TYR A 598 -2.19 -37.56 -9.89
N CYS A 599 -2.44 -38.83 -10.23
CA CYS A 599 -3.03 -39.22 -11.52
C CYS A 599 -4.27 -40.06 -11.27
N ILE A 600 -5.35 -39.72 -11.96
CA ILE A 600 -6.60 -40.51 -11.97
C ILE A 600 -6.69 -41.21 -13.31
N ASN A 601 -6.64 -42.54 -13.28
CA ASN A 601 -7.00 -43.37 -14.42
C ASN A 601 -8.52 -43.58 -14.38
N ALA A 602 -9.27 -42.77 -15.11
CA ALA A 602 -10.70 -42.94 -15.26
C ALA A 602 -10.95 -43.80 -16.49
N ASP A 603 -11.66 -44.89 -16.30
CA ASP A 603 -12.25 -45.63 -17.43
C ASP A 603 -13.20 -44.69 -18.17
N ARG A 604 -13.03 -44.55 -19.47
CA ARG A 604 -13.82 -43.64 -20.30
C ARG A 604 -15.30 -44.01 -20.19
N PRO A 605 -16.20 -43.03 -19.92
CA PRO A 605 -17.59 -43.19 -20.27
C PRO A 605 -17.69 -43.37 -21.80
N SER A 606 -18.64 -44.17 -22.26
CA SER A 606 -18.91 -44.40 -23.69
C SER A 606 -19.52 -43.14 -24.33
N ILE A 607 -18.72 -42.15 -24.61
CA ILE A 607 -19.12 -40.96 -25.35
C ILE A 607 -18.97 -41.27 -26.83
N ASP A 608 -20.01 -41.01 -27.62
CA ASP A 608 -19.96 -41.10 -29.07
C ASP A 608 -18.92 -40.14 -29.64
N THR A 609 -17.74 -40.66 -29.98
CA THR A 609 -16.58 -39.93 -30.44
C THR A 609 -16.56 -39.66 -31.94
N SER A 610 -17.69 -39.76 -32.61
CA SER A 610 -17.79 -39.51 -34.07
C SER A 610 -17.53 -38.03 -34.44
N ASN A 611 -17.59 -37.10 -33.45
CA ASN A 611 -17.35 -35.66 -33.65
C ASN A 611 -15.99 -35.26 -33.12
N SER A 612 -15.10 -34.75 -33.99
CA SER A 612 -13.74 -34.33 -33.66
C SER A 612 -13.67 -33.22 -32.57
N VAL A 613 -14.71 -32.37 -32.47
CA VAL A 613 -14.81 -31.32 -31.44
C VAL A 613 -15.11 -31.94 -30.08
N ILE A 614 -15.98 -32.97 -30.02
CA ILE A 614 -16.30 -33.68 -28.78
C ILE A 614 -15.08 -34.47 -28.27
N GLN A 615 -14.28 -35.05 -29.16
CA GLN A 615 -13.00 -35.70 -28.77
C GLN A 615 -12.01 -34.74 -28.12
N SER A 616 -11.98 -33.49 -28.53
CA SER A 616 -11.06 -32.48 -27.99
C SER A 616 -11.50 -31.96 -26.60
N ILE A 617 -12.78 -32.07 -26.26
CA ILE A 617 -13.41 -31.54 -25.05
C ILE A 617 -13.63 -32.64 -24.00
N ALA A 618 -13.81 -33.91 -24.44
CA ALA A 618 -14.06 -35.05 -23.53
C ALA A 618 -12.91 -35.21 -22.50
N GLY A 619 -13.26 -35.16 -21.21
CA GLY A 619 -12.31 -35.21 -20.09
C GLY A 619 -11.70 -33.90 -19.69
N MET A 620 -12.18 -32.76 -20.20
CA MET A 620 -11.81 -31.45 -19.63
C MET A 620 -12.43 -31.30 -18.24
N VAL A 621 -11.67 -30.83 -17.30
CA VAL A 621 -12.15 -30.42 -15.98
C VAL A 621 -12.69 -28.99 -16.10
N TYR A 622 -13.95 -28.81 -15.75
CA TYR A 622 -14.60 -27.50 -15.76
C TYR A 622 -14.33 -26.72 -14.50
N ASP A 623 -14.37 -27.41 -13.34
CA ASP A 623 -14.13 -26.80 -12.06
C ASP A 623 -13.73 -27.82 -10.99
N ILE A 624 -13.17 -27.33 -9.89
CA ILE A 624 -12.82 -28.10 -8.71
C ILE A 624 -13.38 -27.43 -7.46
N TYR A 625 -13.94 -28.25 -6.56
CA TYR A 625 -14.54 -27.81 -5.31
C TYR A 625 -13.95 -28.62 -4.15
N MET A 626 -13.72 -27.96 -3.02
CA MET A 626 -13.18 -28.60 -1.82
C MET A 626 -14.26 -28.80 -0.78
N THR A 627 -14.27 -29.94 -0.10
CA THR A 627 -15.16 -30.10 1.06
C THR A 627 -14.63 -29.27 2.24
N PRO A 628 -15.51 -28.74 3.10
CA PRO A 628 -15.10 -27.90 4.24
C PRO A 628 -14.16 -28.61 5.23
N ASP A 629 -14.21 -29.93 5.31
CA ASP A 629 -13.36 -30.76 6.17
C ASP A 629 -12.01 -31.13 5.54
N ASN A 630 -11.75 -30.63 4.31
CA ASN A 630 -10.56 -30.96 3.51
C ASN A 630 -10.35 -32.46 3.25
N ARG A 631 -11.39 -33.32 3.37
CA ARG A 631 -11.26 -34.74 3.11
C ARG A 631 -11.40 -35.10 1.64
N TYR A 632 -12.27 -34.38 0.91
CA TYR A 632 -12.59 -34.70 -0.47
C TYR A 632 -12.45 -33.48 -1.37
N MET A 633 -12.07 -33.75 -2.61
CA MET A 633 -12.09 -32.83 -3.73
C MET A 633 -13.10 -33.33 -4.75
N LEU A 634 -14.00 -32.47 -5.19
CA LEU A 634 -14.97 -32.76 -6.22
C LEU A 634 -14.48 -32.13 -7.52
N MET A 635 -14.42 -32.94 -8.58
CA MET A 635 -14.06 -32.48 -9.93
C MET A 635 -15.26 -32.55 -10.85
N ASP A 636 -15.61 -31.42 -11.41
CA ASP A 636 -16.61 -31.34 -12.50
C ASP A 636 -15.90 -31.56 -13.83
N ILE A 637 -16.21 -32.62 -14.51
CA ILE A 637 -15.60 -32.99 -15.79
C ILE A 637 -16.62 -32.90 -16.91
N TYR A 638 -16.17 -32.74 -18.16
CA TYR A 638 -17.02 -32.78 -19.35
C TYR A 638 -17.56 -34.21 -19.61
N SER A 639 -18.43 -34.62 -18.72
CA SER A 639 -19.25 -35.83 -18.79
C SER A 639 -20.42 -35.66 -17.85
N ASP A 640 -21.38 -36.57 -17.84
CA ASP A 640 -22.52 -36.53 -16.90
C ASP A 640 -22.12 -36.79 -15.44
N ASP A 641 -20.84 -36.96 -15.17
CA ASP A 641 -20.32 -37.42 -13.89
C ASP A 641 -19.50 -36.34 -13.18
N MET A 642 -19.63 -36.31 -11.85
CA MET A 642 -18.73 -35.57 -10.96
C MET A 642 -17.87 -36.56 -10.16
N TYR A 643 -16.58 -36.39 -10.14
CA TYR A 643 -15.63 -37.25 -9.42
C TYR A 643 -15.41 -36.77 -8.02
N VAL A 644 -15.53 -37.66 -7.05
CA VAL A 644 -15.17 -37.44 -5.63
C VAL A 644 -13.86 -38.14 -5.33
N ILE A 645 -12.84 -37.33 -4.99
CA ILE A 645 -11.47 -37.79 -4.76
C ILE A 645 -11.12 -37.59 -3.30
N GLU A 646 -10.61 -38.62 -2.65
CA GLU A 646 -10.07 -38.49 -1.29
C GLU A 646 -8.68 -37.87 -1.35
N ILE A 647 -8.51 -36.72 -0.69
CA ILE A 647 -7.27 -35.93 -0.76
C ILE A 647 -6.09 -36.64 -0.14
N SER A 648 -6.28 -37.39 0.95
CA SER A 648 -5.23 -38.10 1.67
C SER A 648 -4.59 -39.24 0.87
N SER A 649 -5.36 -39.93 0.05
CA SER A 649 -4.92 -41.07 -0.74
C SER A 649 -4.76 -40.80 -2.23
N GLY A 650 -5.30 -39.67 -2.70
CA GLY A 650 -5.37 -39.33 -4.12
C GLY A 650 -6.29 -40.24 -4.93
N LYS A 651 -7.13 -41.06 -4.29
CA LYS A 651 -7.97 -42.04 -4.97
C LYS A 651 -9.37 -41.52 -5.28
N LEU A 652 -9.90 -41.92 -6.44
CA LEU A 652 -11.30 -41.77 -6.79
C LEU A 652 -12.15 -42.67 -5.88
N ILE A 653 -12.98 -42.07 -5.03
CA ILE A 653 -13.85 -42.79 -4.08
C ILE A 653 -15.25 -43.04 -4.66
N LYS A 654 -15.78 -42.07 -5.38
CA LYS A 654 -17.15 -42.13 -5.88
C LYS A 654 -17.26 -41.35 -7.17
N THR A 655 -18.06 -41.87 -8.09
CA THR A 655 -18.54 -41.12 -9.25
C THR A 655 -20.01 -40.82 -9.01
N ILE A 656 -20.41 -39.59 -9.13
CA ILE A 656 -21.79 -39.15 -8.94
C ILE A 656 -22.35 -38.77 -10.31
N ASN A 657 -23.28 -39.58 -10.80
CA ASN A 657 -24.00 -39.24 -12.03
C ASN A 657 -25.04 -38.16 -11.71
N ILE A 658 -24.87 -36.97 -12.26
CA ILE A 658 -25.73 -35.83 -12.00
C ILE A 658 -26.79 -35.72 -13.14
N GLY A 659 -26.59 -36.44 -14.24
CA GLY A 659 -27.53 -36.54 -15.40
C GLY A 659 -27.59 -35.24 -16.22
N GLY A 660 -27.83 -35.36 -17.50
CA GLY A 660 -28.13 -34.21 -18.38
C GLY A 660 -27.14 -33.97 -19.50
N GLU A 661 -27.51 -34.40 -20.71
CA GLU A 661 -26.77 -34.06 -21.93
C GLU A 661 -26.73 -32.53 -22.12
N THR A 662 -25.56 -31.94 -22.23
CA THR A 662 -25.20 -30.62 -22.79
C THR A 662 -25.45 -29.33 -22.01
N HIS A 663 -26.24 -29.23 -20.94
CA HIS A 663 -26.54 -27.94 -20.25
C HIS A 663 -26.43 -27.99 -18.72
N ARG A 664 -25.38 -28.62 -18.20
CA ARG A 664 -25.09 -28.61 -16.76
C ARG A 664 -24.23 -27.41 -16.38
N LYS A 665 -24.58 -26.75 -15.28
CA LYS A 665 -23.74 -25.73 -14.63
C LYS A 665 -23.77 -25.96 -13.12
N ILE A 666 -22.57 -25.88 -12.50
CA ILE A 666 -22.40 -25.98 -11.06
C ILE A 666 -21.98 -24.62 -10.54
N PHE A 667 -22.56 -24.20 -9.42
CA PHE A 667 -22.29 -22.94 -8.76
C PHE A 667 -22.02 -23.18 -7.27
N GLN A 668 -21.23 -22.35 -6.63
CA GLN A 668 -21.07 -22.39 -5.19
C GLN A 668 -22.39 -22.04 -4.50
N GLY A 669 -22.81 -22.83 -3.52
CA GLY A 669 -23.97 -22.54 -2.68
C GLY A 669 -23.69 -21.48 -1.62
N GLY A 670 -24.69 -21.16 -0.81
CA GLY A 670 -24.59 -20.16 0.26
C GLY A 670 -23.67 -20.57 1.40
N LYS A 671 -23.45 -21.89 1.59
CA LYS A 671 -22.50 -22.42 2.56
C LYS A 671 -21.36 -23.16 1.86
N PRO A 672 -20.19 -23.25 2.48
CA PRO A 672 -19.05 -23.98 1.89
C PRO A 672 -19.34 -25.45 1.56
N SER A 673 -20.28 -26.09 2.27
CA SER A 673 -20.70 -27.48 2.03
C SER A 673 -21.80 -27.62 0.97
N GLU A 674 -22.27 -26.55 0.39
CA GLU A 674 -23.41 -26.58 -0.55
C GLU A 674 -22.95 -26.19 -1.95
N LEU A 675 -23.36 -26.97 -2.95
CA LEU A 675 -23.27 -26.63 -4.36
C LEU A 675 -24.67 -26.53 -4.96
N LEU A 676 -24.87 -25.58 -5.83
CA LEU A 676 -26.05 -25.44 -6.64
C LEU A 676 -25.79 -26.10 -7.99
N VAL A 677 -26.55 -27.13 -8.31
CA VAL A 677 -26.41 -27.89 -9.54
C VAL A 677 -27.63 -27.67 -10.42
N ARG A 678 -27.42 -27.06 -11.57
CA ARG A 678 -28.46 -26.91 -12.57
C ARG A 678 -28.36 -28.03 -13.60
N VAL A 679 -29.44 -28.72 -13.85
CA VAL A 679 -29.60 -29.77 -14.89
C VAL A 679 -30.80 -29.43 -15.77
N GLY A 680 -30.55 -28.99 -17.00
CA GLY A 680 -31.62 -28.45 -17.84
C GLY A 680 -32.33 -27.27 -17.15
N GLY A 681 -33.64 -27.39 -16.97
CA GLY A 681 -34.46 -26.40 -16.27
C GLY A 681 -34.55 -26.59 -14.75
N GLU A 682 -33.95 -27.61 -14.19
CA GLU A 682 -34.10 -27.93 -12.77
C GLU A 682 -32.89 -27.52 -11.95
N LEU A 683 -33.13 -26.96 -10.76
CA LEU A 683 -32.10 -26.56 -9.81
C LEU A 683 -32.09 -27.44 -8.57
N TYR A 684 -30.94 -27.97 -8.24
CA TYR A 684 -30.71 -28.85 -7.09
C TYR A 684 -29.70 -28.19 -6.12
N LEU A 685 -29.95 -28.41 -4.84
CA LEU A 685 -28.95 -28.19 -3.79
C LEU A 685 -28.25 -29.51 -3.53
N PHE A 686 -26.94 -29.53 -3.70
CA PHE A 686 -26.07 -30.69 -3.46
C PHE A 686 -25.22 -30.44 -2.21
N ASP A 687 -25.30 -31.33 -1.23
CA ASP A 687 -24.49 -31.29 -0.03
C ASP A 687 -23.20 -32.08 -0.22
N THR A 688 -22.05 -31.39 -0.09
CA THR A 688 -20.74 -31.99 -0.36
C THR A 688 -20.23 -32.89 0.78
N ILE A 689 -20.93 -32.94 1.92
CA ILE A 689 -20.59 -33.81 3.06
C ILE A 689 -21.36 -35.11 2.98
N THR A 690 -22.67 -35.05 2.71
CA THR A 690 -23.53 -36.23 2.61
C THR A 690 -23.57 -36.83 1.19
N PHE A 691 -23.16 -36.05 0.19
CA PHE A 691 -23.29 -36.38 -1.25
C PHE A 691 -24.71 -36.62 -1.69
N GLU A 692 -25.68 -35.97 -1.05
CA GLU A 692 -27.10 -36.02 -1.40
C GLU A 692 -27.52 -34.73 -2.13
N SER A 693 -28.48 -34.88 -3.04
CA SER A 693 -29.07 -33.75 -3.76
C SER A 693 -30.51 -33.55 -3.41
N THR A 694 -30.91 -32.30 -3.24
CA THR A 694 -32.32 -31.92 -2.99
C THR A 694 -32.77 -30.97 -4.08
N LYS A 695 -33.87 -31.33 -4.78
CA LYS A 695 -34.50 -30.47 -5.78
C LYS A 695 -35.07 -29.21 -5.11
N LEU A 696 -34.71 -28.04 -5.60
CA LEU A 696 -35.17 -26.74 -5.11
C LEU A 696 -36.36 -26.22 -5.92
N LEU A 697 -36.20 -26.05 -7.22
CA LEU A 697 -37.19 -25.44 -8.11
C LEU A 697 -36.94 -25.82 -9.57
N ASN A 698 -37.96 -25.57 -10.41
CA ASN A 698 -37.81 -25.58 -11.87
C ASN A 698 -37.65 -24.12 -12.35
N ILE A 699 -36.52 -23.79 -12.91
CA ILE A 699 -36.20 -22.43 -13.38
C ILE A 699 -37.08 -22.02 -14.54
N ASN A 700 -37.49 -22.97 -15.38
CA ASN A 700 -38.35 -22.73 -16.54
C ASN A 700 -39.77 -22.25 -16.16
N ASP A 701 -40.18 -22.42 -14.90
CA ASP A 701 -41.45 -21.86 -14.39
C ASP A 701 -41.39 -20.32 -14.27
N TYR A 702 -40.16 -19.73 -14.28
CA TYR A 702 -39.91 -18.30 -14.05
C TYR A 702 -39.27 -17.61 -15.24
N MET A 703 -38.60 -18.35 -16.14
CA MET A 703 -37.78 -17.80 -17.23
C MET A 703 -37.95 -18.56 -18.52
N MET A 704 -37.84 -17.84 -19.65
CA MET A 704 -38.02 -18.42 -21.00
C MET A 704 -36.71 -18.78 -21.68
N ASN A 705 -35.56 -18.50 -21.08
CA ASN A 705 -34.23 -18.68 -21.70
C ASN A 705 -33.37 -19.73 -20.97
N ASP A 706 -32.65 -20.53 -21.75
CA ASP A 706 -31.72 -21.55 -21.23
C ASP A 706 -30.40 -20.97 -20.65
N GLN A 707 -30.12 -19.70 -20.89
CA GLN A 707 -28.92 -19.05 -20.40
C GLN A 707 -29.20 -18.27 -19.11
N VAL A 708 -28.88 -18.89 -17.99
CA VAL A 708 -29.11 -18.36 -16.67
C VAL A 708 -27.82 -18.47 -15.86
N ASP A 709 -27.44 -17.42 -15.17
CA ASP A 709 -26.41 -17.45 -14.15
C ASP A 709 -27.03 -17.49 -12.77
N ILE A 710 -26.39 -18.20 -11.85
CA ILE A 710 -26.91 -18.45 -10.51
C ILE A 710 -25.81 -18.14 -9.49
N SER A 711 -26.17 -17.44 -8.43
CA SER A 711 -25.31 -17.20 -7.29
C SER A 711 -26.11 -17.32 -6.00
N ALA A 712 -25.45 -17.59 -4.88
CA ALA A 712 -26.11 -17.64 -3.58
C ALA A 712 -25.37 -16.75 -2.55
N ASP A 713 -26.16 -16.20 -1.63
CA ASP A 713 -25.60 -15.52 -0.45
C ASP A 713 -25.49 -16.46 0.75
N ASN A 714 -24.77 -16.04 1.79
CA ASN A 714 -24.62 -16.81 3.04
C ASN A 714 -25.87 -16.83 3.92
N LYS A 715 -26.95 -16.13 3.51
CA LYS A 715 -28.26 -16.11 4.18
C LYS A 715 -29.21 -17.14 3.60
N GLY A 716 -28.79 -17.90 2.60
CA GLY A 716 -29.61 -18.92 1.92
C GLY A 716 -30.56 -18.36 0.85
N ASN A 717 -30.22 -17.19 0.28
CA ASN A 717 -30.93 -16.68 -0.87
C ASN A 717 -30.17 -17.03 -2.14
N ILE A 718 -30.88 -17.47 -3.15
CA ILE A 718 -30.37 -17.79 -4.49
C ILE A 718 -30.81 -16.69 -5.44
N TYR A 719 -29.84 -16.12 -6.14
CA TYR A 719 -30.05 -15.09 -7.16
C TYR A 719 -29.94 -15.72 -8.53
N ILE A 720 -31.05 -15.70 -9.25
CA ILE A 720 -31.17 -16.28 -10.58
C ILE A 720 -31.25 -15.14 -11.59
N MET A 721 -30.25 -15.03 -12.46
CA MET A 721 -30.07 -13.94 -13.39
C MET A 721 -30.33 -14.40 -14.82
N GLU A 722 -31.33 -13.82 -15.46
CA GLU A 722 -31.62 -14.11 -16.85
C GLU A 722 -30.63 -13.44 -17.77
N SER A 723 -29.91 -14.20 -18.61
CA SER A 723 -29.04 -13.67 -19.63
C SER A 723 -29.73 -13.67 -20.98
N SER A 724 -30.48 -12.62 -21.31
CA SER A 724 -31.01 -12.50 -22.65
C SER A 724 -29.92 -12.16 -23.66
N ILE A 725 -29.45 -13.14 -24.40
CA ILE A 725 -28.58 -12.94 -25.56
C ILE A 725 -29.48 -12.86 -26.81
N SER A 726 -30.25 -11.79 -26.92
CA SER A 726 -30.78 -11.42 -28.21
C SER A 726 -30.04 -10.23 -28.74
N LEU A 727 -29.28 -10.41 -29.77
CA LEU A 727 -28.59 -9.33 -30.51
C LEU A 727 -29.58 -8.27 -31.06
N PHE A 728 -30.90 -8.55 -31.00
CA PHE A 728 -31.94 -7.75 -31.62
C PHE A 728 -32.93 -7.10 -30.64
N ASP A 729 -32.88 -7.44 -29.34
CA ASP A 729 -33.77 -6.87 -28.35
C ASP A 729 -33.03 -6.63 -27.02
N PRO A 730 -32.60 -5.41 -26.75
CA PRO A 730 -31.88 -5.04 -25.52
C PRO A 730 -32.86 -4.98 -24.35
N LYS A 731 -33.18 -6.13 -23.75
CA LYS A 731 -34.03 -6.21 -22.55
C LYS A 731 -33.16 -6.02 -21.30
N ASP A 732 -33.81 -5.44 -20.30
CA ASP A 732 -33.25 -5.36 -18.95
C ASP A 732 -32.96 -6.78 -18.42
N ILE A 733 -31.83 -6.92 -17.65
CA ILE A 733 -31.54 -8.16 -16.96
C ILE A 733 -32.52 -8.32 -15.80
N THR A 734 -33.29 -9.37 -15.78
CA THR A 734 -34.18 -9.67 -14.65
C THR A 734 -33.46 -10.58 -13.66
N VAL A 735 -33.47 -10.21 -12.39
CA VAL A 735 -32.89 -10.96 -11.28
C VAL A 735 -34.01 -11.41 -10.35
N PHE A 736 -34.08 -12.72 -10.14
CA PHE A 736 -35.02 -13.34 -9.23
C PHE A 736 -34.31 -13.82 -7.98
N VAL A 737 -34.84 -13.52 -6.82
CA VAL A 737 -34.28 -13.93 -5.53
C VAL A 737 -35.18 -14.97 -4.88
N TYR A 738 -34.68 -16.20 -4.79
CA TYR A 738 -35.34 -17.32 -4.17
C TYR A 738 -34.73 -17.66 -2.82
N ASN A 739 -35.55 -17.84 -1.79
CA ASN A 739 -35.06 -18.20 -0.46
C ASN A 739 -35.24 -19.70 -0.22
N ILE A 740 -34.13 -20.40 0.10
CA ILE A 740 -34.10 -21.87 0.27
C ILE A 740 -34.99 -22.32 1.44
N ALA A 741 -34.94 -21.60 2.57
CA ALA A 741 -35.66 -21.99 3.79
C ALA A 741 -37.19 -21.86 3.64
N THR A 742 -37.65 -20.80 3.00
CA THR A 742 -39.08 -20.54 2.78
C THR A 742 -39.62 -21.19 1.52
N LYS A 743 -38.74 -21.66 0.65
CA LYS A 743 -39.08 -22.22 -0.68
C LYS A 743 -39.93 -21.27 -1.52
N LYS A 744 -39.68 -19.98 -1.44
CA LYS A 744 -40.44 -18.94 -2.15
C LYS A 744 -39.52 -17.92 -2.83
N MET A 745 -40.01 -17.37 -3.92
CA MET A 745 -39.45 -16.16 -4.51
C MET A 745 -39.77 -14.98 -3.61
N ILE A 746 -38.72 -14.25 -3.13
CA ILE A 746 -38.86 -13.19 -2.16
C ILE A 746 -38.70 -11.78 -2.77
N LYS A 747 -37.96 -11.64 -3.86
CA LYS A 747 -37.74 -10.39 -4.57
C LYS A 747 -37.53 -10.64 -6.06
N THR A 748 -37.98 -9.71 -6.89
CA THR A 748 -37.62 -9.63 -8.32
C THR A 748 -37.32 -8.18 -8.64
N PHE A 749 -36.19 -7.93 -9.28
CA PHE A 749 -35.83 -6.60 -9.74
C PHE A 749 -35.24 -6.63 -11.15
N LYS A 750 -35.33 -5.50 -11.83
CA LYS A 750 -34.79 -5.32 -13.17
C LYS A 750 -33.58 -4.42 -13.13
N HIS A 751 -32.55 -4.86 -13.80
CA HIS A 751 -31.33 -4.08 -13.96
C HIS A 751 -31.33 -3.44 -15.36
N PRO A 752 -31.35 -2.10 -15.47
CA PRO A 752 -31.33 -1.44 -16.77
C PRO A 752 -30.00 -1.74 -17.49
N ARG A 753 -30.09 -2.12 -18.74
CA ARG A 753 -28.94 -2.28 -19.60
C ARG A 753 -28.41 -0.87 -19.92
N SER A 754 -27.09 -0.63 -19.76
CA SER A 754 -26.54 0.69 -20.07
C SER A 754 -26.59 0.96 -21.57
N GLU A 755 -26.93 2.20 -21.96
CA GLU A 755 -26.99 2.67 -23.35
C GLU A 755 -25.62 2.63 -24.06
N ASP A 756 -24.52 2.46 -23.31
CA ASP A 756 -23.14 2.49 -23.81
C ASP A 756 -22.57 1.12 -24.27
N ILE A 757 -23.39 0.07 -24.33
CA ILE A 757 -22.91 -1.24 -24.81
C ILE A 757 -22.85 -1.19 -26.33
N SER A 758 -21.64 -1.05 -26.87
CA SER A 758 -21.37 -1.29 -28.29
C SER A 758 -21.80 -2.72 -28.68
N ASP A 759 -22.48 -2.86 -29.83
CA ASP A 759 -23.05 -4.11 -30.39
C ASP A 759 -22.06 -5.26 -30.64
N ASN A 760 -20.98 -5.35 -29.88
CA ASN A 760 -19.98 -6.40 -30.05
C ASN A 760 -20.38 -7.65 -29.27
N ALA A 761 -20.50 -8.77 -29.98
CA ALA A 761 -20.78 -10.13 -29.46
C ALA A 761 -19.83 -10.61 -28.32
N SER A 762 -18.84 -9.80 -27.94
CA SER A 762 -17.84 -10.05 -26.90
C SER A 762 -18.33 -9.79 -25.47
N ASP A 763 -19.49 -9.15 -25.26
CA ASP A 763 -20.04 -8.82 -23.93
C ASP A 763 -20.72 -10.01 -23.24
N ILE A 764 -20.76 -11.13 -23.92
CA ILE A 764 -21.39 -12.38 -23.49
C ILE A 764 -20.60 -13.04 -22.33
N PHE A 765 -19.34 -12.70 -22.13
CA PHE A 765 -18.41 -13.38 -21.21
C PHE A 765 -18.08 -12.57 -19.95
N CYS A 766 -18.80 -11.50 -19.63
CA CYS A 766 -18.57 -10.77 -18.39
C CYS A 766 -19.01 -11.58 -17.16
N PRO A 767 -18.19 -11.68 -16.10
CA PRO A 767 -18.56 -12.42 -14.90
C PRO A 767 -19.75 -11.77 -14.20
N ARG A 768 -20.63 -12.59 -13.67
CA ARG A 768 -21.75 -12.20 -12.82
C ARG A 768 -21.55 -12.83 -11.46
N VAL A 769 -21.20 -12.02 -10.48
CA VAL A 769 -20.78 -12.50 -9.17
C VAL A 769 -21.49 -11.71 -8.07
N LEU A 770 -22.04 -12.44 -7.11
CA LEU A 770 -22.71 -11.89 -5.93
C LEU A 770 -21.74 -11.84 -4.74
N SER A 771 -21.81 -10.78 -3.94
CA SER A 771 -21.08 -10.73 -2.66
C SER A 771 -21.65 -11.76 -1.67
N PRO A 772 -20.81 -12.34 -0.79
CA PRO A 772 -21.27 -13.39 0.16
C PRO A 772 -22.39 -12.94 1.10
N ASP A 773 -22.46 -11.64 1.41
CA ASP A 773 -23.53 -11.06 2.25
C ASP A 773 -24.82 -10.74 1.48
N GLY A 774 -24.82 -10.90 0.16
CA GLY A 774 -25.96 -10.62 -0.73
C GLY A 774 -26.22 -9.13 -0.95
N LYS A 775 -25.24 -8.26 -0.65
CA LYS A 775 -25.38 -6.82 -0.77
C LYS A 775 -25.04 -6.31 -2.17
N PHE A 776 -23.96 -6.81 -2.73
CA PHE A 776 -23.44 -6.33 -4.02
C PHE A 776 -23.53 -7.41 -5.10
N LEU A 777 -23.85 -6.98 -6.30
CA LEU A 777 -23.88 -7.82 -7.49
C LEU A 777 -23.04 -7.16 -8.60
N LEU A 778 -22.02 -7.88 -9.08
CA LEU A 778 -21.27 -7.47 -10.25
C LEU A 778 -22.01 -7.89 -11.53
N LEU A 779 -22.32 -6.91 -12.37
CA LEU A 779 -22.98 -7.09 -13.67
C LEU A 779 -22.33 -6.16 -14.71
N ASN A 780 -21.89 -6.70 -15.83
CA ASN A 780 -21.40 -5.91 -16.98
C ASN A 780 -20.40 -4.81 -16.57
N ASN A 781 -19.33 -5.17 -15.85
CA ASN A 781 -18.31 -4.26 -15.33
C ASN A 781 -18.82 -3.16 -14.38
N LYS A 782 -20.04 -3.27 -13.89
CA LYS A 782 -20.60 -2.32 -12.91
C LYS A 782 -21.00 -3.06 -11.65
N LEU A 783 -20.64 -2.52 -10.51
CA LEU A 783 -21.06 -3.04 -9.22
C LEU A 783 -22.36 -2.39 -8.79
N TRP A 784 -23.36 -3.21 -8.55
CA TRP A 784 -24.72 -2.85 -8.18
C TRP A 784 -24.96 -3.11 -6.69
N ASP A 785 -25.47 -2.13 -5.96
CA ASP A 785 -25.97 -2.33 -4.59
C ASP A 785 -27.45 -2.75 -4.69
N ILE A 786 -27.75 -3.94 -4.19
CA ILE A 786 -29.07 -4.58 -4.31
C ILE A 786 -30.13 -3.91 -3.44
N GLU A 787 -29.71 -3.28 -2.34
CA GLU A 787 -30.63 -2.60 -1.40
C GLU A 787 -31.04 -1.24 -1.92
N SER A 788 -30.09 -0.43 -2.34
CA SER A 788 -30.33 0.91 -2.87
C SER A 788 -30.78 0.91 -4.34
N GLU A 789 -30.67 -0.20 -5.03
CA GLU A 789 -30.96 -0.38 -6.47
C GLU A 789 -30.19 0.64 -7.34
N THR A 790 -28.91 0.91 -6.97
CA THR A 790 -28.06 1.87 -7.67
C THR A 790 -26.68 1.28 -7.98
N TYR A 791 -26.03 1.84 -9.00
CA TYR A 791 -24.63 1.55 -9.26
C TYR A 791 -23.75 2.25 -8.23
N VAL A 792 -22.82 1.49 -7.63
CA VAL A 792 -21.87 2.00 -6.63
C VAL A 792 -20.50 2.27 -7.26
N ILE A 793 -20.04 1.37 -8.13
CA ILE A 793 -18.72 1.43 -8.75
C ILE A 793 -18.85 1.10 -10.23
N ASN A 794 -18.25 1.93 -11.08
CA ASN A 794 -18.01 1.62 -12.49
C ASN A 794 -16.58 1.11 -12.66
N LEU A 795 -16.43 -0.14 -13.08
CA LEU A 795 -15.15 -0.82 -13.26
C LEU A 795 -14.57 -0.61 -14.69
N ASP A 796 -15.26 0.13 -15.54
CA ASP A 796 -14.85 0.40 -16.95
C ASP A 796 -13.61 1.32 -17.08
N THR A 797 -12.76 1.32 -16.08
CA THR A 797 -11.57 2.18 -16.04
C THR A 797 -10.50 1.71 -17.01
N TYR A 798 -10.54 1.75 -18.24
CA TYR A 798 -9.45 1.48 -19.21
C TYR A 798 -9.83 0.62 -20.43
N ASP A 799 -11.08 0.63 -20.89
CA ASP A 799 -11.47 -0.07 -22.14
C ASP A 799 -11.19 -1.59 -22.12
N ARG A 800 -11.13 -2.22 -20.92
CA ARG A 800 -10.73 -3.62 -20.75
C ARG A 800 -11.81 -4.44 -20.10
N LYS A 801 -12.07 -5.62 -20.67
CA LYS A 801 -13.11 -6.53 -20.21
C LYS A 801 -12.66 -7.35 -19.02
N ILE A 802 -13.48 -7.36 -17.95
CA ILE A 802 -13.29 -8.27 -16.83
C ILE A 802 -13.61 -9.71 -17.29
N ARG A 803 -12.65 -10.63 -17.04
CA ARG A 803 -12.75 -12.04 -17.39
C ARG A 803 -13.20 -12.91 -16.22
N SER A 804 -12.73 -12.59 -15.02
CA SER A 804 -13.08 -13.28 -13.79
C SER A 804 -13.16 -12.30 -12.64
N ALA A 805 -14.06 -12.57 -11.70
CA ALA A 805 -14.18 -11.77 -10.49
C ALA A 805 -14.54 -12.65 -9.30
N THR A 806 -14.13 -12.26 -8.12
CA THR A 806 -14.48 -12.91 -6.86
C THR A 806 -14.50 -11.91 -5.72
N PHE A 807 -15.39 -12.10 -4.75
CA PHE A 807 -15.40 -11.31 -3.53
C PHE A 807 -14.58 -11.97 -2.44
N SER A 808 -14.01 -11.17 -1.53
CA SER A 808 -13.43 -11.69 -0.29
C SER A 808 -14.53 -12.34 0.57
N PRO A 809 -14.21 -13.35 1.40
CA PRO A 809 -15.22 -14.03 2.22
C PRO A 809 -15.98 -13.11 3.16
N ASP A 810 -15.40 -11.98 3.58
CA ASP A 810 -16.02 -10.96 4.42
C ASP A 810 -16.83 -9.91 3.62
N GLY A 811 -16.85 -10.00 2.29
CA GLY A 811 -17.60 -9.12 1.40
C GLY A 811 -17.10 -7.69 1.31
N LYS A 812 -15.92 -7.37 1.85
CA LYS A 812 -15.38 -5.99 1.84
C LYS A 812 -14.53 -5.66 0.63
N TYR A 813 -13.95 -6.67 0.01
CA TYR A 813 -13.05 -6.54 -1.12
C TYR A 813 -13.53 -7.38 -2.30
N MET A 814 -13.11 -6.97 -3.48
CA MET A 814 -13.36 -7.72 -4.71
C MET A 814 -12.04 -7.82 -5.50
N LEU A 815 -11.76 -8.98 -6.03
CA LEU A 815 -10.65 -9.22 -6.94
C LEU A 815 -11.21 -9.46 -8.33
N THR A 816 -10.73 -8.71 -9.32
CA THR A 816 -11.10 -8.86 -10.72
C THR A 816 -9.88 -9.17 -11.57
N SER A 817 -10.04 -9.89 -12.65
CA SER A 817 -8.99 -10.06 -13.65
C SER A 817 -9.45 -9.58 -15.02
N CYS A 818 -8.51 -9.00 -15.76
CA CYS A 818 -8.62 -8.67 -17.17
C CYS A 818 -7.43 -9.27 -17.93
N ASP A 819 -7.29 -8.96 -19.22
CA ASP A 819 -6.32 -9.63 -20.10
C ASP A 819 -4.85 -9.53 -19.64
N ASP A 820 -4.47 -8.49 -18.86
CA ASP A 820 -3.07 -8.22 -18.52
C ASP A 820 -2.78 -8.20 -17.00
N TYR A 821 -3.82 -8.13 -16.13
CA TYR A 821 -3.63 -8.02 -14.68
C TYR A 821 -4.86 -8.39 -13.87
N ALA A 822 -4.60 -8.75 -12.61
CA ALA A 822 -5.60 -8.88 -11.57
C ALA A 822 -5.61 -7.63 -10.69
N THR A 823 -6.80 -7.09 -10.38
CA THR A 823 -6.98 -5.84 -9.64
C THR A 823 -7.78 -6.08 -8.38
N LEU A 824 -7.29 -5.53 -7.25
CA LEU A 824 -7.98 -5.55 -5.97
C LEU A 824 -8.78 -4.25 -5.77
N TRP A 825 -10.05 -4.39 -5.40
CA TRP A 825 -10.98 -3.28 -5.14
C TRP A 825 -11.42 -3.27 -3.68
N ASP A 826 -11.47 -2.08 -3.09
CA ASP A 826 -12.12 -1.83 -1.80
C ASP A 826 -13.56 -1.37 -2.05
N LEU A 827 -14.53 -2.11 -1.55
CA LEU A 827 -15.96 -1.86 -1.83
C LEU A 827 -16.53 -0.71 -1.01
N LYS A 828 -15.88 -0.31 0.07
CA LYS A 828 -16.30 0.82 0.89
C LYS A 828 -15.92 2.15 0.24
N THR A 829 -14.74 2.23 -0.36
CA THR A 829 -14.25 3.45 -1.01
C THR A 829 -14.58 3.49 -2.51
N GLY A 830 -14.85 2.35 -3.11
CA GLY A 830 -15.04 2.21 -4.56
C GLY A 830 -13.76 2.35 -5.38
N GLN A 831 -12.62 2.30 -4.73
CA GLN A 831 -11.32 2.50 -5.38
C GLN A 831 -10.56 1.19 -5.51
N TYR A 832 -9.73 1.07 -6.54
CA TYR A 832 -8.79 -0.04 -6.63
C TYR A 832 -7.50 0.28 -5.87
N PHE A 833 -6.84 -0.76 -5.38
CA PHE A 833 -5.69 -0.62 -4.50
C PHE A 833 -4.37 -0.90 -5.19
N TYR A 834 -4.30 -2.01 -5.89
CA TYR A 834 -3.14 -2.39 -6.69
C TYR A 834 -3.56 -3.38 -7.76
N SER A 835 -2.75 -3.42 -8.80
CA SER A 835 -2.85 -4.39 -9.88
C SER A 835 -1.62 -5.28 -9.93
N ILE A 836 -1.83 -6.56 -10.11
CA ILE A 836 -0.78 -7.54 -10.31
C ILE A 836 -0.70 -7.83 -11.79
N SER A 837 0.38 -7.36 -12.41
CA SER A 837 0.62 -7.63 -13.83
C SER A 837 1.00 -9.10 -14.05
N HIS A 838 0.42 -9.69 -15.09
CA HIS A 838 0.93 -10.90 -15.70
C HIS A 838 1.30 -10.57 -17.15
N GLU A 839 2.49 -10.94 -17.57
CA GLU A 839 3.06 -10.54 -18.87
C GLU A 839 2.35 -11.17 -20.10
N ILE A 840 1.28 -11.94 -19.89
CA ILE A 840 0.68 -12.79 -20.91
C ILE A 840 -0.80 -12.45 -21.11
N LYS A 841 -1.14 -12.10 -22.33
CA LYS A 841 -2.51 -11.77 -22.78
C LYS A 841 -3.36 -13.04 -22.86
N ASN A 842 -4.22 -13.34 -21.91
CA ASN A 842 -5.34 -14.29 -22.05
C ASN A 842 -6.04 -14.60 -20.72
N ASP A 843 -7.23 -15.21 -20.79
CA ASP A 843 -8.14 -15.56 -19.69
C ASP A 843 -7.46 -15.96 -18.38
N CYS A 844 -7.71 -15.18 -17.33
CA CYS A 844 -7.24 -15.39 -15.97
C CYS A 844 -8.41 -15.71 -15.05
N ARG A 845 -8.29 -16.76 -14.24
CA ARG A 845 -9.21 -17.02 -13.14
C ARG A 845 -8.63 -16.50 -11.83
N VAL A 846 -9.44 -15.78 -11.04
CA VAL A 846 -9.06 -15.25 -9.73
C VAL A 846 -9.90 -15.84 -8.63
N ILE A 847 -9.27 -16.15 -7.48
CA ILE A 847 -9.95 -16.68 -6.29
C ILE A 847 -9.37 -16.12 -5.01
N PHE A 848 -10.20 -15.98 -3.96
CA PHE A 848 -9.77 -15.83 -2.57
C PHE A 848 -9.71 -17.19 -1.87
N SER A 849 -8.82 -17.33 -0.89
CA SER A 849 -8.88 -18.45 0.05
C SER A 849 -10.12 -18.33 0.94
N PRO A 850 -10.67 -19.44 1.44
CA PRO A 850 -11.88 -19.44 2.27
C PRO A 850 -11.76 -18.65 3.56
N ASP A 851 -10.55 -18.52 4.13
CA ASP A 851 -10.25 -17.71 5.30
C ASP A 851 -9.94 -16.23 4.98
N GLY A 852 -9.89 -15.88 3.69
CA GLY A 852 -9.58 -14.54 3.21
C GLY A 852 -8.12 -14.12 3.39
N SER A 853 -7.21 -15.02 3.76
CA SER A 853 -5.80 -14.68 4.01
C SER A 853 -4.95 -14.68 2.74
N LYS A 854 -5.41 -15.33 1.68
CA LYS A 854 -4.67 -15.49 0.43
C LYS A 854 -5.52 -15.21 -0.79
N CYS A 855 -4.85 -14.84 -1.88
CA CYS A 855 -5.39 -14.75 -3.22
C CYS A 855 -4.59 -15.62 -4.18
N ALA A 856 -5.24 -16.11 -5.22
CA ALA A 856 -4.56 -16.79 -6.31
C ALA A 856 -5.17 -16.42 -7.66
N PHE A 857 -4.35 -16.44 -8.70
CA PHE A 857 -4.83 -16.44 -10.07
C PHE A 857 -4.09 -17.47 -10.93
N SER A 858 -4.78 -17.97 -11.93
CA SER A 858 -4.22 -18.85 -12.95
C SER A 858 -4.35 -18.22 -14.32
N THR A 859 -3.33 -18.36 -15.15
CA THR A 859 -3.30 -17.84 -16.51
C THR A 859 -3.46 -18.96 -17.55
N ARG A 860 -3.89 -18.62 -18.75
CA ARG A 860 -4.10 -19.59 -19.82
C ARG A 860 -2.83 -20.31 -20.28
N ASP A 861 -1.69 -19.71 -20.11
CA ASP A 861 -0.38 -20.30 -20.41
C ASP A 861 0.14 -21.25 -19.32
N GLY A 862 -0.59 -21.40 -18.22
CA GLY A 862 -0.31 -22.36 -17.18
C GLY A 862 0.40 -21.78 -15.96
N GLN A 863 0.57 -20.47 -15.83
CA GLN A 863 1.11 -19.89 -14.60
C GLN A 863 0.05 -19.82 -13.51
N ILE A 864 0.43 -20.16 -12.30
CA ILE A 864 -0.37 -19.95 -11.09
C ILE A 864 0.43 -19.06 -10.15
N LYS A 865 -0.16 -17.94 -9.74
CA LYS A 865 0.43 -17.05 -8.74
C LYS A 865 -0.46 -17.04 -7.50
N VAL A 866 0.19 -17.15 -6.35
CA VAL A 866 -0.46 -17.08 -5.03
C VAL A 866 0.24 -16.00 -4.22
N TRP A 867 -0.53 -15.17 -3.54
CA TRP A 867 0.01 -14.16 -2.63
C TRP A 867 -0.83 -14.03 -1.37
N ASP A 868 -0.21 -13.58 -0.29
CA ASP A 868 -0.90 -13.27 0.95
C ASP A 868 -1.73 -11.99 0.78
N PHE A 869 -2.99 -12.06 1.15
CA PHE A 869 -3.87 -10.91 1.11
C PHE A 869 -3.71 -10.07 2.38
N ILE A 870 -3.37 -8.82 2.20
CA ILE A 870 -3.32 -7.84 3.29
C ILE A 870 -4.29 -6.72 2.96
N PRO A 871 -5.26 -6.43 3.85
CA PRO A 871 -6.14 -5.29 3.68
C PRO A 871 -5.34 -4.00 3.48
N PRO A 872 -5.79 -3.13 2.58
CA PRO A 872 -5.03 -1.95 2.16
C PRO A 872 -4.56 -1.03 3.29
N GLN A 873 -5.44 -0.64 4.21
CA GLN A 873 -5.05 0.18 5.35
C GLN A 873 -3.98 -0.52 6.21
N HIS A 874 -4.16 -1.82 6.44
CA HIS A 874 -3.21 -2.60 7.23
C HIS A 874 -1.82 -2.69 6.55
N LEU A 875 -1.78 -2.77 5.21
CA LEU A 875 -0.53 -2.71 4.46
C LEU A 875 0.17 -1.36 4.65
N ILE A 876 -0.57 -0.26 4.48
CA ILE A 876 -0.06 1.10 4.68
C ILE A 876 0.49 1.27 6.09
N ASP A 877 -0.25 0.85 7.11
CA ASP A 877 0.16 0.94 8.52
C ASP A 877 1.41 0.12 8.81
N LYS A 878 1.49 -1.11 8.31
CA LYS A 878 2.69 -1.96 8.43
C LYS A 878 3.90 -1.30 7.78
N VAL A 879 3.75 -0.76 6.57
CA VAL A 879 4.84 -0.10 5.85
C VAL A 879 5.27 1.17 6.58
N ARG A 880 4.34 2.00 7.04
CA ARG A 880 4.64 3.20 7.85
C ARG A 880 5.40 2.84 9.13
N LYS A 881 4.96 1.80 9.84
CA LYS A 881 5.65 1.32 11.05
C LYS A 881 7.06 0.82 10.75
N HIS A 882 7.24 0.09 9.65
CA HIS A 882 8.55 -0.44 9.25
C HIS A 882 9.51 0.67 8.83
N TYR A 883 9.02 1.67 8.10
CA TYR A 883 9.78 2.81 7.62
C TYR A 883 9.66 4.05 8.53
N ALA A 884 9.24 3.89 9.79
CA ALA A 884 9.14 4.97 10.77
C ALA A 884 10.48 5.70 10.92
N GLY A 885 10.48 7.02 10.73
CA GLY A 885 11.69 7.87 10.77
C GLY A 885 12.52 7.88 9.47
N VAL A 886 12.08 7.18 8.42
CA VAL A 886 12.73 7.23 7.10
C VAL A 886 12.02 8.29 6.25
N GLU A 887 12.40 9.56 6.44
CA GLU A 887 11.90 10.68 5.64
C GLU A 887 12.75 10.93 4.39
N LEU A 888 12.20 11.72 3.47
CA LEU A 888 12.97 12.23 2.34
C LEU A 888 14.08 13.15 2.87
N SER A 889 15.32 12.92 2.43
CA SER A 889 16.43 13.81 2.73
C SER A 889 16.24 15.16 2.03
N GLU A 890 16.86 16.23 2.53
CA GLU A 890 16.80 17.56 1.89
C GLU A 890 17.32 17.53 0.45
N ALA A 891 18.31 16.68 0.16
CA ALA A 891 18.82 16.48 -1.20
C ALA A 891 17.76 15.82 -2.10
N GLU A 892 17.02 14.81 -1.59
CA GLU A 892 15.93 14.17 -2.31
C GLU A 892 14.77 15.15 -2.55
N LYS A 893 14.35 15.92 -1.54
CA LYS A 893 13.32 16.95 -1.67
C LYS A 893 13.69 17.97 -2.75
N LYS A 894 14.92 18.49 -2.71
CA LYS A 894 15.41 19.46 -3.69
C LYS A 894 15.47 18.88 -5.11
N SER A 895 15.94 17.64 -5.28
CA SER A 895 15.99 16.97 -6.59
C SER A 895 14.60 16.70 -7.18
N LEU A 896 13.63 16.47 -6.32
CA LEU A 896 12.24 16.20 -6.68
C LEU A 896 11.39 17.47 -6.76
N ARG A 897 11.93 18.65 -6.40
CA ARG A 897 11.20 19.92 -6.29
C ARG A 897 9.97 19.83 -5.38
N ILE A 898 10.15 19.19 -4.23
CA ILE A 898 9.14 19.00 -3.19
C ILE A 898 9.58 19.82 -1.96
N GLU A 899 8.65 20.59 -1.37
CA GLU A 899 8.87 21.31 -0.13
C GLU A 899 8.79 20.43 1.12
#